data_a4d9b3a69558029001fc0abac3ee8f5d
#
_entry.id   a4d9b3a69558029001fc0abac3ee8f5d
#
_cell.length_a   1.000
_cell.length_b   1.000
_cell.length_c   1.000
_cell.angle_alpha   90.00
_cell.angle_beta   90.00
_cell.angle_gamma   90.00
#
_symmetry.space_group_name_H-M   'P 1'
#
loop_
_entity.id
_entity.type
_entity.pdbx_description
1 polymer ?
#
loop_
_entity_poly.entity_id
_entity_poly.type
_entity_poly.pdbx_seq_one_letter_code
_entity_poly.pdbx_strand_id
1 'polypeptide(L)'
;MLLVFTFLPFFSFFSIWISELVVGKQKAVSITAHLYVLIFIVGFISFLNVCVFGEFYYLTIGTWVNCGLIIINWGFIFDTLSVSMLLMVGIVSGSVHFYSVGYMKEDPSLVRFMSYLSLFTFFMFILVTGDNFIQLFLGWEGIGLCSYLLISFWNTRVQANKSALKALIVNRIGDFGFLCGSLLLFYFFRSLDFSIVFAIAPYFQDVNFLFMGVQYKSLDVICFFLFLGSMGKSAQIGLHTWLPDAMEGPTPVSALIHAATLVTAGVFLIIRCSPLFEFAQLTLIFIMFVGGLTAFFAATIAISQDDIKKVIAYSTCSQLGYMVFICGLSEYNLSMFHLVNHAFFKALLFLAAGSVIHSVSGEQDLRQFGKLTKFIPFTYSMMLLGFLALAGFPFLSGFYSKDLILEVSFSKHLLGSTFSYWLGSISAGLTAFYSFRVLYYTFWAETNLFKYYAQNIHELPKNMAFALIVLSMGSLFSGYILKDAFVGIGSTFWGNSIYKLELFSIGLDFEFISLGVKNIPLIFSLSGIFIAIILNNLLDFYKSFNTTPNYQKLSVNYPQSLTPILWFFFHKWYFDYVYNYYLGYTILNYSYQCFYKLLDKGFIEILGPHGLSKVCYDLSVRVSSSQIGIIYHLACFLFLGLIFLSLVVFIF
;
A
#
# COMPACT_ATOMS: atom_id res chain seq x y z
N MET A 1 -1.25 12.16 -28.53
CA MET A 1 -1.79 12.78 -27.31
C MET A 1 -1.69 11.84 -26.10
N LEU A 2 -2.25 10.63 -26.13
CA LEU A 2 -2.27 9.68 -25.01
C LEU A 2 -0.86 9.25 -24.54
N LEU A 3 0.08 8.98 -25.46
CA LEU A 3 1.47 8.71 -25.09
C LEU A 3 2.16 9.91 -24.43
N VAL A 4 1.88 11.12 -24.90
CA VAL A 4 2.40 12.32 -24.25
C VAL A 4 1.87 12.43 -22.82
N PHE A 5 0.61 12.08 -22.60
CA PHE A 5 0.00 12.06 -21.27
C PHE A 5 0.74 11.13 -20.31
N THR A 6 1.04 9.89 -20.74
CA THR A 6 1.74 8.92 -19.90
C THR A 6 3.18 9.29 -19.59
N PHE A 7 3.88 9.96 -20.54
CA PHE A 7 5.28 10.36 -20.36
C PHE A 7 5.48 11.76 -19.76
N LEU A 8 4.43 12.59 -19.68
CA LEU A 8 4.51 13.93 -19.09
C LEU A 8 5.11 13.96 -17.67
N PRO A 9 4.75 13.07 -16.73
CA PRO A 9 5.39 13.02 -15.40
C PRO A 9 6.89 12.70 -15.49
N PHE A 10 7.32 11.89 -16.46
CA PHE A 10 8.73 11.59 -16.68
C PHE A 10 9.48 12.82 -17.18
N PHE A 11 8.90 13.57 -18.10
CA PHE A 11 9.47 14.85 -18.53
C PHE A 11 9.53 15.86 -17.38
N SER A 12 8.54 15.86 -16.48
CA SER A 12 8.57 16.74 -15.31
C SER A 12 9.71 16.36 -14.34
N PHE A 13 10.04 15.08 -14.21
CA PHE A 13 11.18 14.59 -13.42
C PHE A 13 12.51 15.17 -13.93
N PHE A 14 12.77 15.17 -15.23
CA PHE A 14 13.99 15.75 -15.79
C PHE A 14 13.97 17.27 -15.83
N SER A 15 12.82 17.86 -16.17
CA SER A 15 12.69 19.31 -16.32
C SER A 15 13.02 20.06 -15.01
N ILE A 16 12.73 19.45 -13.83
CA ILE A 16 13.02 20.13 -12.58
C ILE A 16 14.53 20.28 -12.33
N TRP A 17 15.33 19.27 -12.67
CA TRP A 17 16.80 19.33 -12.54
C TRP A 17 17.41 20.32 -13.51
N ILE A 18 16.96 20.31 -14.77
CA ILE A 18 17.45 21.23 -15.79
C ILE A 18 17.04 22.67 -15.44
N SER A 19 15.79 22.89 -15.05
CA SER A 19 15.29 24.21 -14.72
C SER A 19 15.89 24.77 -13.42
N GLU A 20 16.28 23.93 -12.44
CA GLU A 20 17.00 24.39 -11.26
C GLU A 20 18.33 25.04 -11.64
N LEU A 21 19.09 24.43 -12.56
CA LEU A 21 20.38 24.96 -13.04
C LEU A 21 20.21 26.28 -13.82
N VAL A 22 19.12 26.46 -14.59
CA VAL A 22 18.93 27.60 -15.48
C VAL A 22 18.19 28.76 -14.79
N VAL A 23 17.12 28.47 -14.05
CA VAL A 23 16.16 29.48 -13.58
C VAL A 23 16.13 29.61 -12.06
N GLY A 24 16.79 28.68 -11.37
CA GLY A 24 16.85 28.61 -9.93
C GLY A 24 15.70 27.86 -9.26
N LYS A 25 15.90 27.46 -8.00
CA LYS A 25 15.10 26.52 -7.23
C LYS A 25 13.60 26.83 -7.21
N GLN A 26 13.20 28.06 -6.84
CA GLN A 26 11.79 28.40 -6.67
C GLN A 26 11.00 28.38 -8.01
N LYS A 27 11.60 28.87 -9.08
CA LYS A 27 10.97 28.86 -10.39
C LYS A 27 10.91 27.45 -10.99
N ALA A 28 11.93 26.62 -10.77
CA ALA A 28 11.93 25.22 -11.18
C ALA A 28 10.75 24.45 -10.58
N VAL A 29 10.52 24.62 -9.28
CA VAL A 29 9.39 24.01 -8.55
C VAL A 29 8.04 24.52 -9.06
N SER A 30 7.93 25.80 -9.38
CA SER A 30 6.68 26.32 -9.96
C SER A 30 6.40 25.77 -11.36
N ILE A 31 7.43 25.61 -12.20
CA ILE A 31 7.31 25.01 -13.52
C ILE A 31 6.75 23.58 -13.44
N THR A 32 7.30 22.75 -12.55
CA THR A 32 6.80 21.38 -12.38
C THR A 32 5.36 21.34 -11.90
N ALA A 33 4.95 22.20 -10.96
CA ALA A 33 3.56 22.31 -10.54
C ALA A 33 2.62 22.68 -11.70
N HIS A 34 3.02 23.61 -12.58
CA HIS A 34 2.23 23.97 -13.76
C HIS A 34 2.18 22.86 -14.82
N LEU A 35 3.22 22.02 -14.97
CA LEU A 35 3.15 20.86 -15.85
C LEU A 35 2.05 19.87 -15.41
N TYR A 36 1.74 19.79 -14.12
CA TYR A 36 0.62 18.98 -13.63
C TYR A 36 -0.77 19.54 -14.00
N VAL A 37 -0.88 20.84 -14.26
CA VAL A 37 -2.10 21.40 -14.85
C VAL A 37 -2.29 20.88 -16.29
N LEU A 38 -1.21 20.76 -17.06
CA LEU A 38 -1.27 20.14 -18.40
C LEU A 38 -1.65 18.65 -18.31
N ILE A 39 -1.11 17.92 -17.34
CA ILE A 39 -1.49 16.52 -17.08
C ILE A 39 -3.00 16.42 -16.82
N PHE A 40 -3.56 17.33 -16.02
CA PHE A 40 -5.01 17.36 -15.77
C PHE A 40 -5.82 17.63 -17.04
N ILE A 41 -5.43 18.65 -17.82
CA ILE A 41 -6.16 19.02 -19.06
C ILE A 41 -6.14 17.85 -20.06
N VAL A 42 -4.98 17.28 -20.32
CA VAL A 42 -4.83 16.15 -21.26
C VAL A 42 -5.56 14.92 -20.73
N GLY A 43 -5.49 14.66 -19.41
CA GLY A 43 -6.22 13.59 -18.76
C GLY A 43 -7.74 13.74 -18.88
N PHE A 44 -8.25 14.95 -18.72
CA PHE A 44 -9.68 15.22 -18.88
C PHE A 44 -10.16 15.05 -20.34
N ILE A 45 -9.38 15.50 -21.31
CA ILE A 45 -9.69 15.28 -22.72
C ILE A 45 -9.65 13.78 -23.06
N SER A 46 -8.66 13.03 -22.54
CA SER A 46 -8.59 11.58 -22.75
C SER A 46 -9.78 10.85 -22.10
N PHE A 47 -10.25 11.33 -20.96
CA PHE A 47 -11.44 10.79 -20.30
C PHE A 47 -12.71 11.01 -21.14
N LEU A 48 -12.87 12.19 -21.72
CA LEU A 48 -14.00 12.45 -22.64
C LEU A 48 -13.95 11.52 -23.85
N ASN A 49 -12.79 11.37 -24.50
CA ASN A 49 -12.68 10.54 -25.71
C ASN A 49 -12.94 9.05 -25.39
N VAL A 50 -12.34 8.51 -24.35
CA VAL A 50 -12.42 7.08 -24.06
C VAL A 50 -13.70 6.74 -23.28
N CYS A 51 -14.01 7.49 -22.23
CA CYS A 51 -15.10 7.13 -21.33
C CYS A 51 -16.47 7.65 -21.78
N VAL A 52 -16.55 8.81 -22.47
CA VAL A 52 -17.82 9.38 -22.92
C VAL A 52 -18.10 9.00 -24.38
N PHE A 53 -17.10 9.12 -25.28
CA PHE A 53 -17.28 8.76 -26.69
C PHE A 53 -17.04 7.28 -26.99
N GLY A 54 -16.52 6.50 -26.03
CA GLY A 54 -16.34 5.04 -26.17
C GLY A 54 -15.18 4.61 -27.05
N GLU A 55 -14.20 5.49 -27.29
CA GLU A 55 -13.04 5.16 -28.11
C GLU A 55 -12.06 4.27 -27.34
N PHE A 56 -11.59 3.19 -27.93
CA PHE A 56 -10.57 2.31 -27.38
C PHE A 56 -9.27 2.45 -28.15
N TYR A 57 -8.14 2.63 -27.44
CA TYR A 57 -6.84 2.78 -28.09
C TYR A 57 -5.86 1.73 -27.57
N TYR A 58 -5.26 1.02 -28.51
CA TYR A 58 -4.16 0.10 -28.25
C TYR A 58 -2.94 0.57 -29.07
N LEU A 59 -1.84 0.83 -28.37
CA LEU A 59 -0.63 1.39 -28.98
C LEU A 59 0.57 0.53 -28.63
N THR A 60 1.23 -0.03 -29.65
CA THR A 60 2.53 -0.72 -29.51
C THR A 60 3.63 0.17 -30.03
N ILE A 61 4.68 0.40 -29.24
CA ILE A 61 5.84 1.19 -29.67
C ILE A 61 6.89 0.27 -30.33
N GLY A 62 7.12 -0.92 -29.77
CA GLY A 62 8.11 -1.86 -30.27
C GLY A 62 8.32 -3.03 -29.34
N THR A 63 9.11 -4.01 -29.78
CA THR A 63 9.47 -5.17 -28.96
C THR A 63 10.53 -4.78 -27.91
N TRP A 64 10.27 -5.11 -26.65
CA TRP A 64 11.21 -4.91 -25.54
C TRP A 64 12.10 -6.12 -25.31
N VAL A 65 11.50 -7.29 -25.16
CA VAL A 65 12.22 -8.55 -24.96
C VAL A 65 11.79 -9.53 -26.04
N ASN A 66 12.76 -10.13 -26.72
CA ASN A 66 12.54 -11.20 -27.67
C ASN A 66 13.56 -12.31 -27.43
N CYS A 67 13.13 -13.32 -26.65
CA CYS A 67 13.96 -14.47 -26.26
C CYS A 67 13.28 -15.78 -26.70
N GLY A 68 13.18 -16.01 -27.99
CA GLY A 68 12.57 -17.23 -28.55
C GLY A 68 11.07 -17.31 -28.27
N LEU A 69 10.68 -18.02 -27.22
CA LEU A 69 9.25 -18.19 -26.86
C LEU A 69 8.65 -16.97 -26.16
N ILE A 70 9.48 -16.11 -25.58
CA ILE A 70 9.01 -14.93 -24.85
C ILE A 70 9.17 -13.70 -25.74
N ILE A 71 8.06 -13.14 -26.17
CA ILE A 71 8.01 -11.87 -26.91
C ILE A 71 7.21 -10.91 -26.04
N ILE A 72 7.83 -9.81 -25.59
CA ILE A 72 7.22 -8.77 -24.79
C ILE A 72 7.35 -7.45 -25.54
N ASN A 73 6.23 -6.80 -25.75
CA ASN A 73 6.16 -5.52 -26.43
C ASN A 73 6.05 -4.37 -25.41
N TRP A 74 6.52 -3.20 -25.77
CA TRP A 74 6.11 -1.95 -25.15
C TRP A 74 4.76 -1.56 -25.70
N GLY A 75 3.69 -1.92 -24.98
CA GLY A 75 2.33 -1.63 -25.40
C GLY A 75 1.57 -0.83 -24.34
N PHE A 76 0.61 -0.04 -24.78
CA PHE A 76 -0.22 0.81 -23.94
C PHE A 76 -1.68 0.60 -24.28
N ILE A 77 -2.48 0.31 -23.26
CA ILE A 77 -3.93 0.16 -23.36
C ILE A 77 -4.60 1.37 -22.72
N PHE A 78 -5.45 2.03 -23.51
CA PHE A 78 -6.29 3.13 -23.04
C PHE A 78 -7.76 2.71 -23.18
N ASP A 79 -8.25 2.06 -22.16
CA ASP A 79 -9.63 1.66 -21.95
C ASP A 79 -10.27 2.50 -20.83
N THR A 80 -11.55 2.33 -20.58
CA THR A 80 -12.29 3.09 -19.57
C THR A 80 -11.67 2.91 -18.17
N LEU A 81 -11.17 1.72 -17.85
CA LEU A 81 -10.52 1.42 -16.57
C LEU A 81 -9.18 2.15 -16.43
N SER A 82 -8.30 2.09 -17.45
CA SER A 82 -7.01 2.76 -17.40
C SER A 82 -7.15 4.28 -17.35
N VAL A 83 -8.02 4.85 -18.19
CA VAL A 83 -8.18 6.30 -18.30
C VAL A 83 -8.86 6.90 -17.06
N SER A 84 -9.83 6.20 -16.46
CA SER A 84 -10.42 6.64 -15.18
C SER A 84 -9.40 6.66 -14.05
N MET A 85 -8.50 5.67 -13.99
CA MET A 85 -7.39 5.64 -13.03
C MET A 85 -6.36 6.74 -13.30
N LEU A 86 -5.96 6.94 -14.57
CA LEU A 86 -5.01 7.98 -14.94
C LEU A 86 -5.50 9.38 -14.58
N LEU A 87 -6.78 9.68 -14.83
CA LEU A 87 -7.37 10.96 -14.47
C LEU A 87 -7.36 11.17 -12.95
N MET A 88 -7.79 10.18 -12.18
CA MET A 88 -7.81 10.25 -10.73
C MET A 88 -6.41 10.46 -10.15
N VAL A 89 -5.43 9.65 -10.58
CA VAL A 89 -4.04 9.79 -10.15
C VAL A 89 -3.46 11.14 -10.56
N GLY A 90 -3.77 11.64 -11.77
CA GLY A 90 -3.34 12.95 -12.27
C GLY A 90 -3.83 14.10 -11.40
N ILE A 91 -5.13 14.09 -11.01
CA ILE A 91 -5.72 15.13 -10.15
C ILE A 91 -5.08 15.13 -8.76
N VAL A 92 -4.99 13.92 -8.14
CA VAL A 92 -4.43 13.81 -6.79
C VAL A 92 -2.94 14.17 -6.79
N SER A 93 -2.16 13.66 -7.75
CA SER A 93 -0.73 14.00 -7.82
C SER A 93 -0.50 15.49 -8.08
N GLY A 94 -1.30 16.10 -8.96
CA GLY A 94 -1.27 17.55 -9.19
C GLY A 94 -1.54 18.34 -7.92
N SER A 95 -2.60 18.01 -7.19
CA SER A 95 -2.91 18.66 -5.91
C SER A 95 -1.80 18.50 -4.87
N VAL A 96 -1.17 17.30 -4.80
CA VAL A 96 -0.02 17.04 -3.93
C VAL A 96 1.20 17.88 -4.34
N HIS A 97 1.48 18.04 -5.63
CA HIS A 97 2.57 18.90 -6.09
C HIS A 97 2.34 20.37 -5.70
N PHE A 98 1.14 20.91 -5.92
CA PHE A 98 0.80 22.27 -5.48
C PHE A 98 0.90 22.44 -3.96
N TYR A 99 0.44 21.46 -3.20
CA TYR A 99 0.54 21.47 -1.74
C TYR A 99 2.00 21.45 -1.27
N SER A 100 2.84 20.63 -1.88
CA SER A 100 4.24 20.45 -1.48
C SER A 100 5.10 21.69 -1.69
N VAL A 101 4.76 22.56 -2.66
CA VAL A 101 5.41 23.87 -2.82
C VAL A 101 5.33 24.71 -1.54
N GLY A 102 4.18 24.68 -0.86
CA GLY A 102 4.00 25.39 0.41
C GLY A 102 4.59 24.65 1.61
N TYR A 103 4.30 23.34 1.71
CA TYR A 103 4.67 22.51 2.86
C TYR A 103 6.19 22.35 3.03
N MET A 104 6.92 22.13 1.93
CA MET A 104 8.38 21.91 1.93
C MET A 104 9.19 23.18 1.61
N LYS A 105 8.59 24.36 1.72
CA LYS A 105 9.22 25.63 1.33
C LYS A 105 10.57 25.88 2.04
N GLU A 106 10.66 25.51 3.30
CA GLU A 106 11.84 25.71 4.15
C GLU A 106 12.88 24.59 3.99
N ASP A 107 12.53 23.47 3.35
CA ASP A 107 13.46 22.35 3.19
C ASP A 107 14.47 22.62 2.07
N PRO A 108 15.79 22.42 2.34
CA PRO A 108 16.84 22.65 1.35
C PRO A 108 16.75 21.73 0.14
N SER A 109 16.18 20.54 0.28
CA SER A 109 16.11 19.49 -0.75
C SER A 109 14.76 19.40 -1.48
N LEU A 110 14.01 20.51 -1.55
CA LEU A 110 12.69 20.58 -2.20
C LEU A 110 12.71 20.07 -3.65
N VAL A 111 13.74 20.37 -4.45
CA VAL A 111 13.85 19.93 -5.86
C VAL A 111 13.90 18.41 -5.95
N ARG A 112 14.74 17.77 -5.12
CA ARG A 112 14.82 16.30 -5.03
C ARG A 112 13.47 15.70 -4.61
N PHE A 113 12.75 16.36 -3.70
CA PHE A 113 11.43 15.93 -3.27
C PHE A 113 10.43 15.90 -4.44
N MET A 114 10.33 17.00 -5.17
CA MET A 114 9.42 17.15 -6.31
C MET A 114 9.76 16.18 -7.44
N SER A 115 11.05 15.95 -7.69
CA SER A 115 11.49 14.97 -8.69
C SER A 115 11.06 13.54 -8.34
N TYR A 116 11.19 13.12 -7.09
CA TYR A 116 10.73 11.80 -6.67
C TYR A 116 9.21 11.63 -6.75
N LEU A 117 8.44 12.68 -6.43
CA LEU A 117 6.99 12.66 -6.61
C LEU A 117 6.60 12.48 -8.09
N SER A 118 7.29 13.18 -9.00
CA SER A 118 7.00 13.07 -10.43
C SER A 118 7.41 11.70 -11.00
N LEU A 119 8.54 11.15 -10.58
CA LEU A 119 8.95 9.81 -10.95
C LEU A 119 7.97 8.73 -10.44
N PHE A 120 7.47 8.90 -9.23
CA PHE A 120 6.46 8.02 -8.64
C PHE A 120 5.16 8.01 -9.46
N THR A 121 4.68 9.18 -9.88
CA THR A 121 3.48 9.28 -10.72
C THR A 121 3.69 8.68 -12.12
N PHE A 122 4.89 8.81 -12.68
CA PHE A 122 5.24 8.18 -13.94
C PHE A 122 5.12 6.65 -13.88
N PHE A 123 5.73 6.02 -12.87
CA PHE A 123 5.63 4.57 -12.72
C PHE A 123 4.19 4.09 -12.48
N MET A 124 3.36 4.90 -11.80
CA MET A 124 1.94 4.59 -11.69
C MET A 124 1.23 4.63 -13.04
N PHE A 125 1.57 5.60 -13.89
CA PHE A 125 1.00 5.67 -15.25
C PHE A 125 1.43 4.48 -16.10
N ILE A 126 2.69 4.07 -16.05
CA ILE A 126 3.18 2.85 -16.72
C ILE A 126 2.45 1.60 -16.23
N LEU A 127 2.23 1.47 -14.92
CA LEU A 127 1.51 0.34 -14.34
C LEU A 127 0.09 0.24 -14.88
N VAL A 128 -0.63 1.36 -14.91
CA VAL A 128 -2.06 1.40 -15.27
C VAL A 128 -2.27 1.17 -16.75
N THR A 129 -1.36 1.65 -17.61
CA THR A 129 -1.49 1.59 -19.06
C THR A 129 -0.82 0.37 -19.70
N GLY A 130 -0.08 -0.44 -18.95
CA GLY A 130 0.61 -1.62 -19.48
C GLY A 130 -0.35 -2.63 -20.15
N ASP A 131 0.08 -3.23 -21.26
CA ASP A 131 -0.67 -4.24 -22.03
C ASP A 131 -0.29 -5.68 -21.66
N ASN A 132 0.74 -5.86 -20.85
CA ASN A 132 1.24 -7.14 -20.44
C ASN A 132 1.68 -7.16 -18.95
N PHE A 133 1.79 -8.38 -18.39
CA PHE A 133 2.17 -8.57 -16.98
C PHE A 133 3.56 -8.05 -16.65
N ILE A 134 4.52 -8.08 -17.59
CA ILE A 134 5.90 -7.63 -17.34
C ILE A 134 5.99 -6.10 -17.29
N GLN A 135 5.29 -5.39 -18.18
CA GLN A 135 5.23 -3.93 -18.15
C GLN A 135 4.48 -3.45 -16.88
N LEU A 136 3.39 -4.13 -16.52
CA LEU A 136 2.71 -3.87 -15.25
C LEU A 136 3.67 -4.08 -14.07
N PHE A 137 4.47 -5.15 -14.08
CA PHE A 137 5.46 -5.44 -13.04
C PHE A 137 6.57 -4.38 -12.98
N LEU A 138 7.02 -3.85 -14.12
CA LEU A 138 7.98 -2.74 -14.15
C LEU A 138 7.42 -1.50 -13.43
N GLY A 139 6.18 -1.12 -13.72
CA GLY A 139 5.51 -0.04 -12.97
C GLY A 139 5.36 -0.38 -11.48
N TRP A 140 5.03 -1.63 -11.18
CA TRP A 140 4.85 -2.15 -9.83
C TRP A 140 6.11 -2.05 -8.96
N GLU A 141 7.25 -2.48 -9.47
CA GLU A 141 8.55 -2.34 -8.80
C GLU A 141 9.02 -0.87 -8.74
N GLY A 142 8.79 -0.12 -9.82
CA GLY A 142 9.14 1.31 -9.88
C GLY A 142 8.44 2.13 -8.79
N ILE A 143 7.15 1.90 -8.55
CA ILE A 143 6.42 2.52 -7.44
C ILE A 143 7.02 2.08 -6.09
N GLY A 144 7.40 0.80 -5.95
CA GLY A 144 8.03 0.28 -4.74
C GLY A 144 9.34 1.00 -4.43
N LEU A 145 10.20 1.16 -5.42
CA LEU A 145 11.49 1.88 -5.30
C LEU A 145 11.28 3.36 -4.97
N CYS A 146 10.39 4.04 -5.68
CA CYS A 146 10.11 5.46 -5.41
C CYS A 146 9.51 5.66 -4.01
N SER A 147 8.65 4.74 -3.54
CA SER A 147 8.11 4.81 -2.18
C SER A 147 9.22 4.68 -1.12
N TYR A 148 10.18 3.77 -1.32
CA TYR A 148 11.36 3.64 -0.47
C TYR A 148 12.13 4.96 -0.37
N LEU A 149 12.43 5.61 -1.51
CA LEU A 149 13.15 6.89 -1.56
C LEU A 149 12.38 8.04 -0.90
N LEU A 150 11.05 8.03 -1.01
CA LEU A 150 10.18 9.05 -0.44
C LEU A 150 9.96 8.86 1.07
N ILE A 151 9.86 7.64 1.57
CA ILE A 151 9.75 7.37 3.01
C ILE A 151 11.06 7.71 3.73
N SER A 152 12.21 7.31 3.15
CA SER A 152 13.54 7.63 3.67
C SER A 152 14.04 9.02 3.28
N PHE A 153 13.15 9.94 2.87
CA PHE A 153 13.55 11.28 2.39
C PHE A 153 14.45 12.03 3.38
N TRP A 154 14.12 11.99 4.67
CA TRP A 154 14.96 12.51 5.75
C TRP A 154 15.92 11.43 6.26
N ASN A 155 16.97 11.14 5.51
CA ASN A 155 17.95 10.06 5.78
C ASN A 155 18.63 10.16 7.16
N THR A 156 18.64 11.35 7.76
CA THR A 156 19.19 11.59 9.11
C THR A 156 18.36 10.94 10.22
N ARG A 157 17.08 10.64 9.95
CA ARG A 157 16.18 10.00 10.91
C ARG A 157 16.26 8.47 10.79
N VAL A 158 16.82 7.83 11.80
CA VAL A 158 16.97 6.35 11.85
C VAL A 158 15.61 5.64 11.71
N GLN A 159 14.55 6.20 12.30
CA GLN A 159 13.20 5.62 12.22
C GLN A 159 12.67 5.63 10.79
N ALA A 160 12.90 6.72 10.03
CA ALA A 160 12.50 6.80 8.62
C ALA A 160 13.22 5.74 7.76
N ASN A 161 14.51 5.52 8.00
CA ASN A 161 15.26 4.50 7.27
C ASN A 161 14.79 3.08 7.62
N LYS A 162 14.53 2.79 8.90
CA LYS A 162 13.97 1.50 9.33
C LYS A 162 12.58 1.24 8.72
N SER A 163 11.72 2.25 8.71
CA SER A 163 10.38 2.14 8.12
C SER A 163 10.40 1.94 6.62
N ALA A 164 11.32 2.60 5.91
CA ALA A 164 11.52 2.43 4.48
C ALA A 164 12.02 1.02 4.13
N LEU A 165 12.99 0.49 4.87
CA LEU A 165 13.46 -0.89 4.72
C LEU A 165 12.35 -1.90 5.01
N LYS A 166 11.55 -1.71 6.07
CA LYS A 166 10.40 -2.55 6.39
C LYS A 166 9.39 -2.55 5.24
N ALA A 167 9.06 -1.38 4.70
CA ALA A 167 8.15 -1.25 3.57
C ALA A 167 8.67 -2.00 2.33
N LEU A 168 9.97 -1.90 2.03
CA LEU A 168 10.58 -2.60 0.91
C LEU A 168 10.52 -4.12 1.10
N ILE A 169 10.91 -4.64 2.28
CA ILE A 169 10.96 -6.09 2.54
C ILE A 169 9.57 -6.70 2.51
N VAL A 170 8.59 -6.09 3.17
CA VAL A 170 7.22 -6.63 3.23
C VAL A 170 6.57 -6.60 1.85
N ASN A 171 6.73 -5.51 1.09
CA ASN A 171 6.24 -5.44 -0.28
C ASN A 171 6.92 -6.48 -1.18
N ARG A 172 8.22 -6.74 -0.99
CA ARG A 172 8.95 -7.74 -1.78
C ARG A 172 8.41 -9.17 -1.59
N ILE A 173 7.87 -9.51 -0.42
CA ILE A 173 7.18 -10.79 -0.22
C ILE A 173 5.94 -10.87 -1.12
N GLY A 174 5.17 -9.79 -1.24
CA GLY A 174 4.06 -9.71 -2.19
C GLY A 174 4.53 -9.77 -3.65
N ASP A 175 5.60 -9.05 -3.99
CA ASP A 175 6.17 -9.00 -5.34
C ASP A 175 6.66 -10.39 -5.80
N PHE A 176 7.19 -11.19 -4.88
CA PHE A 176 7.51 -12.59 -5.14
C PHE A 176 6.26 -13.41 -5.50
N GLY A 177 5.15 -13.20 -4.78
CA GLY A 177 3.86 -13.80 -5.14
C GLY A 177 3.43 -13.43 -6.57
N PHE A 178 3.49 -12.13 -6.92
CA PHE A 178 3.18 -11.67 -8.29
C PHE A 178 4.06 -12.34 -9.36
N LEU A 179 5.36 -12.45 -9.12
CA LEU A 179 6.30 -13.14 -10.02
C LEU A 179 5.93 -14.61 -10.18
N CYS A 180 5.65 -15.34 -9.11
CA CYS A 180 5.21 -16.73 -9.20
C CYS A 180 3.92 -16.85 -10.03
N GLY A 181 2.94 -15.95 -9.84
CA GLY A 181 1.72 -15.90 -10.62
C GLY A 181 1.99 -15.66 -12.11
N SER A 182 2.86 -14.71 -12.45
CA SER A 182 3.21 -14.41 -13.85
C SER A 182 4.00 -15.55 -14.52
N LEU A 183 4.88 -16.24 -13.80
CA LEU A 183 5.58 -17.42 -14.31
C LEU A 183 4.63 -18.59 -14.57
N LEU A 184 3.66 -18.80 -13.68
CA LEU A 184 2.62 -19.82 -13.91
C LEU A 184 1.72 -19.45 -15.10
N LEU A 185 1.38 -18.17 -15.27
CA LEU A 185 0.69 -17.70 -16.48
C LEU A 185 1.50 -18.06 -17.73
N PHE A 186 2.77 -17.76 -17.77
CA PHE A 186 3.60 -18.13 -18.91
C PHE A 186 3.70 -19.64 -19.12
N TYR A 187 3.76 -20.41 -18.05
CA TYR A 187 3.80 -21.88 -18.15
C TYR A 187 2.57 -22.47 -18.83
N PHE A 188 1.37 -21.99 -18.45
CA PHE A 188 0.11 -22.51 -18.99
C PHE A 188 -0.29 -21.86 -20.32
N PHE A 189 -0.22 -20.53 -20.41
CA PHE A 189 -0.75 -19.76 -21.55
C PHE A 189 0.29 -19.49 -22.64
N ARG A 190 1.57 -19.73 -22.37
CA ARG A 190 2.71 -19.43 -23.27
C ARG A 190 2.79 -17.97 -23.73
N SER A 191 2.06 -17.07 -23.11
CA SER A 191 2.05 -15.64 -23.34
C SER A 191 1.83 -14.88 -22.03
N LEU A 192 2.27 -13.62 -21.98
CA LEU A 192 2.06 -12.70 -20.86
C LEU A 192 1.23 -11.47 -21.28
N ASP A 193 0.77 -11.41 -22.54
CA ASP A 193 -0.06 -10.33 -23.05
C ASP A 193 -1.50 -10.49 -22.54
N PHE A 194 -2.09 -9.42 -22.05
CA PHE A 194 -3.45 -9.45 -21.50
C PHE A 194 -4.47 -9.92 -22.52
N SER A 195 -4.38 -9.46 -23.76
CA SER A 195 -5.32 -9.84 -24.83
C SER A 195 -5.35 -11.33 -25.08
N ILE A 196 -4.19 -12.00 -25.09
CA ILE A 196 -4.08 -13.46 -25.32
C ILE A 196 -4.54 -14.22 -24.09
N VAL A 197 -4.01 -13.85 -22.90
CA VAL A 197 -4.29 -14.55 -21.65
C VAL A 197 -5.78 -14.50 -21.33
N PHE A 198 -6.42 -13.33 -21.45
CA PHE A 198 -7.84 -13.17 -21.12
C PHE A 198 -8.77 -13.86 -22.13
N ALA A 199 -8.41 -13.92 -23.41
CA ALA A 199 -9.18 -14.63 -24.42
C ALA A 199 -9.17 -16.16 -24.21
N ILE A 200 -8.07 -16.71 -23.71
CA ILE A 200 -7.88 -18.15 -23.51
C ILE A 200 -8.35 -18.59 -22.10
N ALA A 201 -8.46 -17.69 -21.14
CA ALA A 201 -8.80 -18.00 -19.75
C ALA A 201 -10.02 -18.94 -19.57
N PRO A 202 -11.15 -18.79 -20.29
CA PRO A 202 -12.30 -19.69 -20.14
C PRO A 202 -12.00 -21.15 -20.43
N TYR A 203 -11.06 -21.44 -21.34
CA TYR A 203 -10.68 -22.82 -21.72
C TYR A 203 -9.84 -23.52 -20.65
N PHE A 204 -9.26 -22.76 -19.70
CA PHE A 204 -8.45 -23.29 -18.60
C PHE A 204 -9.23 -23.52 -17.31
N GLN A 205 -10.53 -23.32 -17.30
CA GLN A 205 -11.38 -23.44 -16.09
C GLN A 205 -11.26 -24.83 -15.43
N ASP A 206 -11.17 -25.91 -16.23
CA ASP A 206 -11.12 -27.29 -15.74
C ASP A 206 -9.74 -27.94 -15.84
N VAL A 207 -8.71 -27.17 -16.22
CA VAL A 207 -7.33 -27.67 -16.29
C VAL A 207 -6.77 -27.79 -14.89
N ASN A 208 -6.41 -29.04 -14.51
CA ASN A 208 -5.81 -29.32 -13.21
C ASN A 208 -4.29 -29.32 -13.28
N PHE A 209 -3.70 -28.79 -12.23
CA PHE A 209 -2.26 -28.75 -12.00
C PHE A 209 -1.91 -29.69 -10.83
N LEU A 210 -1.00 -30.62 -11.07
CA LEU A 210 -0.54 -31.56 -10.06
C LEU A 210 0.68 -30.96 -9.33
N PHE A 211 0.54 -30.67 -8.05
CA PHE A 211 1.63 -30.17 -7.23
C PHE A 211 1.73 -31.00 -5.94
N MET A 212 2.91 -31.58 -5.69
CA MET A 212 3.16 -32.45 -4.53
C MET A 212 2.13 -33.56 -4.32
N GLY A 213 1.63 -34.14 -5.43
CA GLY A 213 0.64 -35.24 -5.37
C GLY A 213 -0.81 -34.80 -5.16
N VAL A 214 -1.09 -33.51 -5.05
CA VAL A 214 -2.45 -32.94 -4.93
C VAL A 214 -2.82 -32.23 -6.23
N GLN A 215 -4.05 -32.42 -6.68
CA GLN A 215 -4.58 -31.73 -7.86
C GLN A 215 -5.25 -30.42 -7.47
N TYR A 216 -4.81 -29.33 -8.07
CA TYR A 216 -5.37 -27.98 -7.93
C TYR A 216 -5.84 -27.49 -9.29
N LYS A 217 -6.88 -26.66 -9.32
CA LYS A 217 -7.26 -25.94 -10.54
C LYS A 217 -6.17 -24.93 -10.88
N SER A 218 -5.72 -24.92 -12.12
CA SER A 218 -4.60 -24.04 -12.55
C SER A 218 -4.89 -22.57 -12.32
N LEU A 219 -6.11 -22.11 -12.64
CA LEU A 219 -6.51 -20.71 -12.46
C LEU A 219 -6.59 -20.31 -10.98
N ASP A 220 -7.05 -21.18 -10.08
CA ASP A 220 -7.07 -20.89 -8.64
C ASP A 220 -5.64 -20.65 -8.11
N VAL A 221 -4.67 -21.47 -8.54
CA VAL A 221 -3.27 -21.30 -8.10
C VAL A 221 -2.68 -20.01 -8.66
N ILE A 222 -2.87 -19.72 -9.93
CA ILE A 222 -2.39 -18.49 -10.57
C ILE A 222 -2.98 -17.25 -9.85
N CYS A 223 -4.30 -17.21 -9.69
CA CYS A 223 -5.00 -16.11 -9.07
C CYS A 223 -4.62 -15.93 -7.59
N PHE A 224 -4.38 -17.01 -6.86
CA PHE A 224 -3.88 -16.96 -5.49
C PHE A 224 -2.52 -16.26 -5.41
N PHE A 225 -1.57 -16.59 -6.28
CA PHE A 225 -0.26 -15.92 -6.30
C PHE A 225 -0.35 -14.46 -6.75
N LEU A 226 -1.19 -14.12 -7.74
CA LEU A 226 -1.47 -12.73 -8.11
C LEU A 226 -2.09 -11.95 -6.94
N PHE A 227 -3.00 -12.60 -6.19
CA PHE A 227 -3.59 -11.99 -5.01
C PHE A 227 -2.57 -11.77 -3.89
N LEU A 228 -1.60 -12.68 -3.68
CA LEU A 228 -0.49 -12.43 -2.74
C LEU A 228 0.28 -11.15 -3.10
N GLY A 229 0.51 -10.92 -4.40
CA GLY A 229 1.06 -9.65 -4.87
C GLY A 229 0.20 -8.45 -4.48
N SER A 230 -1.09 -8.54 -4.72
CA SER A 230 -2.04 -7.47 -4.37
C SER A 230 -2.14 -7.25 -2.88
N MET A 231 -2.08 -8.30 -2.02
CA MET A 231 -2.06 -8.21 -0.56
C MET A 231 -0.89 -7.38 -0.04
N GLY A 232 0.28 -7.51 -0.65
CA GLY A 232 1.47 -6.73 -0.27
C GLY A 232 1.24 -5.24 -0.46
N LYS A 233 0.90 -4.81 -1.67
CA LYS A 233 0.69 -3.39 -1.98
C LYS A 233 -0.55 -2.80 -1.32
N SER A 234 -1.67 -3.51 -1.31
CA SER A 234 -2.91 -3.03 -0.67
C SER A 234 -2.95 -3.22 0.85
N ALA A 235 -1.84 -3.65 1.45
CA ALA A 235 -1.67 -3.79 2.90
C ALA A 235 -2.80 -4.57 3.57
N GLN A 236 -3.15 -5.75 3.02
CA GLN A 236 -4.13 -6.64 3.63
C GLN A 236 -3.54 -7.38 4.84
N ILE A 237 -4.41 -7.96 5.67
CA ILE A 237 -3.99 -8.67 6.87
C ILE A 237 -2.87 -9.68 6.56
N GLY A 238 -1.82 -9.71 7.36
CA GLY A 238 -0.59 -10.46 7.10
C GLY A 238 0.52 -9.57 6.52
N LEU A 239 0.29 -8.79 5.47
CA LEU A 239 1.30 -7.93 4.85
C LEU A 239 1.03 -6.41 5.06
N HIS A 240 0.29 -6.04 6.12
CA HIS A 240 -0.12 -4.66 6.40
C HIS A 240 0.87 -3.83 7.22
N THR A 241 1.83 -4.47 7.88
CA THR A 241 2.65 -3.83 8.94
C THR A 241 3.53 -2.68 8.45
N TRP A 242 3.83 -2.61 7.17
CA TRP A 242 4.62 -1.54 6.58
C TRP A 242 3.87 -0.19 6.46
N LEU A 243 2.53 -0.24 6.29
CA LEU A 243 1.74 0.94 5.94
C LEU A 243 1.69 1.99 7.07
N PRO A 244 1.45 1.65 8.35
CA PRO A 244 1.49 2.64 9.44
C PRO A 244 2.89 3.21 9.69
N ASP A 245 3.93 2.41 9.46
CA ASP A 245 5.30 2.84 9.69
C ASP A 245 5.80 3.75 8.55
N ALA A 246 5.23 3.62 7.33
CA ALA A 246 5.50 4.53 6.22
C ALA A 246 5.09 6.00 6.50
N MET A 247 4.35 6.27 7.58
CA MET A 247 3.97 7.63 8.02
C MET A 247 5.14 8.48 8.53
N GLU A 248 6.34 7.92 8.71
CA GLU A 248 7.55 8.66 9.06
C GLU A 248 8.02 9.62 7.95
N GLY A 249 7.57 9.42 6.71
CA GLY A 249 7.83 10.31 5.59
C GLY A 249 7.06 11.65 5.68
N PRO A 250 7.41 12.63 4.81
CA PRO A 250 6.68 13.89 4.70
C PRO A 250 5.20 13.68 4.38
N THR A 251 4.30 14.54 4.92
CA THR A 251 2.85 14.37 4.75
C THR A 251 2.35 14.38 3.29
N PRO A 252 2.91 15.17 2.35
CA PRO A 252 2.50 15.06 0.94
C PRO A 252 2.77 13.67 0.34
N VAL A 253 3.83 13.00 0.79
CA VAL A 253 4.14 11.62 0.40
C VAL A 253 3.07 10.66 0.87
N SER A 254 2.67 10.76 2.14
CA SER A 254 1.61 9.90 2.67
C SER A 254 0.28 10.11 1.94
N ALA A 255 -0.07 11.35 1.57
CA ALA A 255 -1.25 11.63 0.78
C ALA A 255 -1.19 10.93 -0.60
N LEU A 256 -0.04 10.94 -1.28
CA LEU A 256 0.10 10.36 -2.61
C LEU A 256 0.15 8.82 -2.54
N ILE A 257 0.99 8.24 -1.68
CA ILE A 257 1.18 6.79 -1.55
C ILE A 257 -0.13 6.11 -1.14
N HIS A 258 -0.82 6.64 -0.12
CA HIS A 258 -1.93 5.94 0.53
C HIS A 258 -3.32 6.32 0.01
N ALA A 259 -3.49 7.44 -0.71
CA ALA A 259 -4.78 7.80 -1.25
C ALA A 259 -5.03 7.24 -2.66
N ALA A 260 -4.10 7.41 -3.60
CA ALA A 260 -4.39 7.25 -5.01
C ALA A 260 -3.49 6.28 -5.77
N THR A 261 -2.36 5.81 -5.18
CA THR A 261 -1.34 5.18 -6.01
C THR A 261 -0.89 3.80 -5.52
N LEU A 262 0.09 3.70 -4.62
CA LEU A 262 0.73 2.41 -4.30
C LEU A 262 -0.27 1.39 -3.74
N VAL A 263 -1.10 1.79 -2.78
CA VAL A 263 -2.07 0.89 -2.14
C VAL A 263 -3.23 0.53 -3.07
N THR A 264 -3.61 1.43 -3.97
CA THR A 264 -4.67 1.20 -4.96
C THR A 264 -4.20 0.32 -6.12
N ALA A 265 -2.88 0.22 -6.37
CA ALA A 265 -2.31 -0.66 -7.39
C ALA A 265 -2.67 -2.14 -7.15
N GLY A 266 -2.74 -2.59 -5.88
CA GLY A 266 -3.17 -3.95 -5.56
C GLY A 266 -4.64 -4.21 -5.92
N VAL A 267 -5.53 -3.27 -5.65
CA VAL A 267 -6.95 -3.36 -6.05
C VAL A 267 -7.09 -3.29 -7.56
N PHE A 268 -6.36 -2.38 -8.22
CA PHE A 268 -6.32 -2.28 -9.68
C PHE A 268 -5.90 -3.59 -10.35
N LEU A 269 -4.91 -4.30 -9.81
CA LEU A 269 -4.48 -5.60 -10.32
C LEU A 269 -5.64 -6.61 -10.33
N ILE A 270 -6.41 -6.69 -9.24
CA ILE A 270 -7.56 -7.60 -9.14
C ILE A 270 -8.63 -7.22 -10.19
N ILE A 271 -8.92 -5.93 -10.33
CA ILE A 271 -9.93 -5.45 -11.30
C ILE A 271 -9.45 -5.70 -12.73
N ARG A 272 -8.19 -5.41 -13.07
CA ARG A 272 -7.62 -5.64 -14.40
C ARG A 272 -7.63 -7.12 -14.77
N CYS A 273 -7.32 -7.98 -13.83
CA CYS A 273 -7.32 -9.43 -14.02
C CYS A 273 -8.70 -10.07 -13.77
N SER A 274 -9.80 -9.30 -13.78
CA SER A 274 -11.16 -9.85 -13.61
C SER A 274 -11.46 -11.05 -14.52
N PRO A 275 -11.00 -11.12 -15.80
CA PRO A 275 -11.23 -12.30 -16.63
C PRO A 275 -10.57 -13.60 -16.12
N LEU A 276 -9.55 -13.49 -15.27
CA LEU A 276 -8.93 -14.64 -14.62
C LEU A 276 -9.63 -15.00 -13.31
N PHE A 277 -9.89 -13.97 -12.46
CA PHE A 277 -10.48 -14.17 -11.14
C PHE A 277 -11.89 -14.73 -11.19
N GLU A 278 -12.72 -14.38 -12.18
CA GLU A 278 -14.08 -14.90 -12.33
C GLU A 278 -14.14 -16.43 -12.45
N PHE A 279 -13.13 -17.06 -13.04
CA PHE A 279 -13.03 -18.51 -13.15
C PHE A 279 -12.37 -19.18 -11.94
N ALA A 280 -11.81 -18.41 -11.00
CA ALA A 280 -11.07 -18.88 -9.83
C ALA A 280 -11.92 -18.72 -8.55
N GLN A 281 -12.97 -19.54 -8.38
CA GLN A 281 -13.96 -19.39 -7.32
C GLN A 281 -13.38 -19.50 -5.90
N LEU A 282 -12.43 -20.43 -5.66
CA LEU A 282 -11.81 -20.58 -4.33
C LEU A 282 -11.03 -19.35 -3.94
N THR A 283 -10.32 -18.74 -4.89
CA THR A 283 -9.56 -17.52 -4.63
C THR A 283 -10.47 -16.32 -4.41
N LEU A 284 -11.61 -16.20 -5.11
CA LEU A 284 -12.60 -15.14 -4.85
C LEU A 284 -13.15 -15.20 -3.43
N ILE A 285 -13.49 -16.39 -2.94
CA ILE A 285 -13.92 -16.60 -1.56
C ILE A 285 -12.81 -16.18 -0.59
N PHE A 286 -11.56 -16.57 -0.85
CA PHE A 286 -10.43 -16.19 -0.02
C PHE A 286 -10.21 -14.67 0.01
N ILE A 287 -10.30 -14.00 -1.15
CA ILE A 287 -10.21 -12.53 -1.28
C ILE A 287 -11.29 -11.84 -0.44
N MET A 288 -12.51 -12.34 -0.50
CA MET A 288 -13.62 -11.79 0.27
C MET A 288 -13.40 -11.89 1.78
N PHE A 289 -12.95 -13.05 2.28
CA PHE A 289 -12.66 -13.22 3.72
C PHE A 289 -11.51 -12.34 4.17
N VAL A 290 -10.40 -12.31 3.44
CA VAL A 290 -9.24 -11.48 3.77
C VAL A 290 -9.63 -10.00 3.76
N GLY A 291 -10.37 -9.53 2.77
CA GLY A 291 -10.85 -8.16 2.69
C GLY A 291 -11.74 -7.76 3.86
N GLY A 292 -12.75 -8.59 4.20
CA GLY A 292 -13.64 -8.33 5.34
C GLY A 292 -12.91 -8.30 6.68
N LEU A 293 -12.01 -9.25 6.91
CA LEU A 293 -11.18 -9.29 8.12
C LEU A 293 -10.25 -8.07 8.21
N THR A 294 -9.64 -7.62 7.10
CA THR A 294 -8.79 -6.43 7.11
C THR A 294 -9.56 -5.16 7.42
N ALA A 295 -10.77 -5.02 6.90
CA ALA A 295 -11.62 -3.87 7.19
C ALA A 295 -11.90 -3.74 8.69
N PHE A 296 -12.28 -4.83 9.35
CA PHE A 296 -12.54 -4.87 10.78
C PHE A 296 -11.27 -4.70 11.62
N PHE A 297 -10.23 -5.46 11.31
CA PHE A 297 -8.94 -5.43 11.99
C PHE A 297 -8.34 -4.02 12.04
N ALA A 298 -8.24 -3.36 10.88
CA ALA A 298 -7.66 -2.02 10.80
C ALA A 298 -8.51 -0.98 11.53
N ALA A 299 -9.85 -1.09 11.49
CA ALA A 299 -10.74 -0.20 12.20
C ALA A 299 -10.58 -0.30 13.73
N THR A 300 -10.39 -1.52 14.27
CA THR A 300 -10.16 -1.72 15.73
C THR A 300 -8.86 -1.10 16.21
N ILE A 301 -7.79 -1.18 15.40
CA ILE A 301 -6.50 -0.56 15.76
C ILE A 301 -6.60 0.97 15.70
N ALA A 302 -7.29 1.51 14.69
CA ALA A 302 -7.44 2.96 14.52
C ALA A 302 -8.05 3.65 15.75
N ILE A 303 -8.90 2.97 16.51
CA ILE A 303 -9.52 3.49 17.74
C ILE A 303 -8.48 3.85 18.80
N SER A 304 -7.41 3.07 18.91
CA SER A 304 -6.44 3.16 20.00
C SER A 304 -5.18 3.99 19.68
N GLN A 305 -4.96 4.34 18.40
CA GLN A 305 -3.77 5.09 18.00
C GLN A 305 -3.88 6.57 18.41
N ASP A 306 -2.76 7.16 18.85
CA ASP A 306 -2.69 8.55 19.29
C ASP A 306 -2.07 9.47 18.22
N ASP A 307 -1.36 8.95 17.24
CA ASP A 307 -0.79 9.73 16.14
C ASP A 307 -1.83 9.98 15.04
N ILE A 308 -2.07 11.27 14.69
CA ILE A 308 -3.06 11.66 13.67
C ILE A 308 -2.81 10.98 12.33
N LYS A 309 -1.55 10.89 11.88
CA LYS A 309 -1.19 10.23 10.63
C LYS A 309 -1.47 8.72 10.69
N LYS A 310 -1.14 8.06 11.82
CA LYS A 310 -1.36 6.61 11.97
C LYS A 310 -2.85 6.27 11.99
N VAL A 311 -3.70 7.09 12.63
CA VAL A 311 -5.17 6.89 12.58
C VAL A 311 -5.66 6.95 11.14
N ILE A 312 -5.25 7.98 10.36
CA ILE A 312 -5.64 8.10 8.95
C ILE A 312 -5.06 6.93 8.12
N ALA A 313 -3.87 6.41 8.44
CA ALA A 313 -3.28 5.25 7.78
C ALA A 313 -4.07 3.95 8.03
N TYR A 314 -4.42 3.63 9.27
CA TYR A 314 -5.25 2.47 9.56
C TYR A 314 -6.65 2.60 8.95
N SER A 315 -7.17 3.80 8.85
CA SER A 315 -8.42 4.04 8.14
C SER A 315 -8.28 3.83 6.62
N THR A 316 -7.09 4.01 6.00
CA THR A 316 -6.89 3.59 4.60
C THR A 316 -6.87 2.08 4.46
N CYS A 317 -6.19 1.36 5.38
CA CYS A 317 -6.22 -0.10 5.43
C CYS A 317 -7.66 -0.65 5.48
N SER A 318 -8.51 -0.05 6.33
CA SER A 318 -9.90 -0.50 6.45
C SER A 318 -10.71 -0.27 5.16
N GLN A 319 -10.52 0.88 4.48
CA GLN A 319 -11.21 1.16 3.22
C GLN A 319 -10.73 0.25 2.07
N LEU A 320 -9.43 -0.04 2.02
CA LEU A 320 -8.90 -1.04 1.08
C LEU A 320 -9.48 -2.44 1.34
N GLY A 321 -9.71 -2.79 2.61
CA GLY A 321 -10.44 -4.01 2.97
C GLY A 321 -11.82 -4.06 2.34
N TYR A 322 -12.59 -2.94 2.34
CA TYR A 322 -13.87 -2.86 1.64
C TYR A 322 -13.73 -3.09 0.12
N MET A 323 -12.72 -2.46 -0.51
CA MET A 323 -12.50 -2.64 -1.95
C MET A 323 -12.12 -4.07 -2.32
N VAL A 324 -11.31 -4.72 -1.49
CA VAL A 324 -10.86 -6.09 -1.72
C VAL A 324 -11.99 -7.09 -1.51
N PHE A 325 -12.78 -6.98 -0.43
CA PHE A 325 -13.85 -7.94 -0.24
C PHE A 325 -14.95 -7.82 -1.30
N ILE A 326 -15.22 -6.61 -1.80
CA ILE A 326 -16.21 -6.46 -2.86
C ILE A 326 -15.71 -7.01 -4.21
N CYS A 327 -14.39 -6.95 -4.48
CA CYS A 327 -13.79 -7.70 -5.59
C CYS A 327 -13.98 -9.21 -5.43
N GLY A 328 -13.87 -9.74 -4.20
CA GLY A 328 -14.14 -11.14 -3.90
C GLY A 328 -15.60 -11.55 -4.11
N LEU A 329 -16.52 -10.60 -4.16
CA LEU A 329 -17.92 -10.79 -4.54
C LEU A 329 -18.17 -10.58 -6.05
N SER A 330 -17.15 -10.50 -6.88
CA SER A 330 -17.21 -10.25 -8.33
C SER A 330 -17.84 -8.89 -8.70
N GLU A 331 -17.81 -7.90 -7.78
CA GLU A 331 -18.32 -6.54 -8.05
C GLU A 331 -17.19 -5.53 -8.22
N TYR A 332 -16.41 -5.72 -9.28
CA TYR A 332 -15.25 -4.88 -9.60
C TYR A 332 -15.63 -3.42 -9.90
N ASN A 333 -16.80 -3.18 -10.49
CA ASN A 333 -17.33 -1.86 -10.80
C ASN A 333 -17.47 -1.02 -9.52
N LEU A 334 -18.08 -1.62 -8.46
CA LEU A 334 -18.22 -0.97 -7.16
C LEU A 334 -16.90 -0.72 -6.48
N SER A 335 -15.97 -1.66 -6.60
CA SER A 335 -14.63 -1.49 -6.07
C SER A 335 -13.93 -0.30 -6.72
N MET A 336 -14.02 -0.18 -8.06
CA MET A 336 -13.45 0.94 -8.79
C MET A 336 -14.14 2.28 -8.44
N PHE A 337 -15.46 2.28 -8.29
CA PHE A 337 -16.21 3.45 -7.87
C PHE A 337 -15.78 3.95 -6.48
N HIS A 338 -15.67 3.02 -5.53
CA HIS A 338 -15.19 3.38 -4.19
C HIS A 338 -13.73 3.82 -4.19
N LEU A 339 -12.88 3.23 -5.04
CA LEU A 339 -11.48 3.60 -5.20
C LEU A 339 -11.32 5.06 -5.64
N VAL A 340 -12.09 5.51 -6.63
CA VAL A 340 -12.06 6.91 -7.11
C VAL A 340 -12.50 7.88 -6.01
N ASN A 341 -13.60 7.60 -5.33
CA ASN A 341 -14.09 8.43 -4.23
C ASN A 341 -13.10 8.46 -3.07
N HIS A 342 -12.53 7.29 -2.71
CA HIS A 342 -11.51 7.14 -1.67
C HIS A 342 -10.29 8.02 -1.93
N ALA A 343 -9.83 8.08 -3.17
CA ALA A 343 -8.67 8.88 -3.52
C ALA A 343 -8.86 10.36 -3.14
N PHE A 344 -10.04 10.93 -3.40
CA PHE A 344 -10.33 12.33 -3.09
C PHE A 344 -10.40 12.59 -1.59
N PHE A 345 -11.25 11.88 -0.85
CA PHE A 345 -11.41 12.19 0.57
C PHE A 345 -10.19 11.77 1.41
N LYS A 346 -9.42 10.78 0.99
CA LYS A 346 -8.18 10.41 1.71
C LYS A 346 -7.04 11.37 1.45
N ALA A 347 -6.84 11.80 0.21
CA ALA A 347 -5.87 12.84 -0.08
C ALA A 347 -6.21 14.12 0.70
N LEU A 348 -7.50 14.50 0.73
CA LEU A 348 -7.97 15.63 1.53
C LEU A 348 -7.62 15.48 3.02
N LEU A 349 -7.90 14.32 3.62
CA LEU A 349 -7.61 14.07 5.03
C LEU A 349 -6.11 14.12 5.35
N PHE A 350 -5.26 13.50 4.53
CA PHE A 350 -3.83 13.54 4.76
C PHE A 350 -3.24 14.94 4.61
N LEU A 351 -3.65 15.68 3.58
CA LEU A 351 -3.18 17.05 3.39
C LEU A 351 -3.73 18.00 4.47
N ALA A 352 -4.99 17.82 4.88
CA ALA A 352 -5.56 18.59 5.99
C ALA A 352 -4.87 18.27 7.33
N ALA A 353 -4.56 17.00 7.60
CA ALA A 353 -3.75 16.63 8.77
C ALA A 353 -2.33 17.19 8.67
N GLY A 354 -1.74 17.18 7.46
CA GLY A 354 -0.44 17.83 7.22
C GLY A 354 -0.46 19.33 7.52
N SER A 355 -1.55 20.01 7.21
CA SER A 355 -1.71 21.42 7.53
C SER A 355 -1.83 21.68 9.03
N VAL A 356 -2.53 20.82 9.78
CA VAL A 356 -2.57 20.89 11.25
C VAL A 356 -1.17 20.69 11.84
N ILE A 357 -0.45 19.67 11.39
CA ILE A 357 0.91 19.39 11.85
C ILE A 357 1.87 20.56 11.54
N HIS A 358 1.76 21.15 10.36
CA HIS A 358 2.58 22.30 9.95
C HIS A 358 2.29 23.54 10.80
N SER A 359 1.01 23.83 11.08
CA SER A 359 0.61 24.98 11.91
C SER A 359 1.07 24.86 13.37
N VAL A 360 1.23 23.63 13.89
CA VAL A 360 1.62 23.35 15.29
C VAL A 360 3.08 22.89 15.38
N SER A 361 3.94 23.37 14.44
CA SER A 361 5.39 23.17 14.48
C SER A 361 5.86 21.69 14.51
N GLY A 362 5.08 20.79 13.86
CA GLY A 362 5.49 19.41 13.65
C GLY A 362 4.94 18.38 14.64
N GLU A 363 4.14 18.78 15.62
CA GLU A 363 3.49 17.84 16.54
C GLU A 363 2.50 16.93 15.81
N GLN A 364 2.45 15.65 16.21
CA GLN A 364 1.58 14.63 15.61
C GLN A 364 0.65 13.95 16.62
N ASP A 365 0.92 14.10 17.93
CA ASP A 365 0.16 13.45 18.98
C ASP A 365 -1.17 14.17 19.22
N LEU A 366 -2.29 13.44 19.07
CA LEU A 366 -3.65 13.92 19.27
C LEU A 366 -3.88 14.49 20.68
N ARG A 367 -3.18 13.94 21.68
CA ARG A 367 -3.33 14.35 23.10
C ARG A 367 -2.79 15.75 23.39
N GLN A 368 -1.92 16.25 22.51
CA GLN A 368 -1.30 17.56 22.66
C GLN A 368 -2.07 18.69 21.96
N PHE A 369 -3.03 18.36 21.09
CA PHE A 369 -3.86 19.36 20.39
C PHE A 369 -4.98 19.92 21.28
N GLY A 370 -5.90 20.65 20.70
CA GLY A 370 -7.14 21.16 21.30
C GLY A 370 -7.49 22.59 20.89
N LYS A 371 -8.79 22.87 20.76
CA LYS A 371 -9.38 24.19 20.42
C LYS A 371 -8.81 24.86 19.15
N LEU A 372 -8.28 24.07 18.20
CA LEU A 372 -7.69 24.62 16.98
C LEU A 372 -8.71 25.26 16.04
N THR A 373 -10.00 25.05 16.25
CA THR A 373 -11.08 25.65 15.43
C THR A 373 -10.97 27.17 15.30
N LYS A 374 -10.55 27.85 16.37
CA LYS A 374 -10.41 29.32 16.37
C LYS A 374 -9.19 29.82 15.61
N PHE A 375 -8.14 29.02 15.56
CA PHE A 375 -6.87 29.41 14.94
C PHE A 375 -6.77 29.03 13.46
N ILE A 376 -7.35 27.88 13.07
CA ILE A 376 -7.28 27.35 11.73
C ILE A 376 -8.65 26.87 11.23
N PRO A 377 -9.64 27.80 11.08
CA PRO A 377 -11.03 27.46 10.72
C PRO A 377 -11.16 26.81 9.34
N PHE A 378 -10.35 27.22 8.35
CA PHE A 378 -10.38 26.63 7.01
C PHE A 378 -9.94 25.16 7.03
N THR A 379 -8.84 24.84 7.71
CA THR A 379 -8.38 23.44 7.82
C THR A 379 -9.38 22.57 8.58
N TYR A 380 -10.04 23.13 9.61
CA TYR A 380 -11.11 22.44 10.31
C TYR A 380 -12.25 22.03 9.37
N SER A 381 -12.72 22.96 8.52
CA SER A 381 -13.79 22.67 7.56
C SER A 381 -13.39 21.58 6.55
N MET A 382 -12.15 21.62 6.03
CA MET A 382 -11.63 20.61 5.09
C MET A 382 -11.49 19.23 5.75
N MET A 383 -11.00 19.18 6.99
CA MET A 383 -10.85 17.94 7.74
C MET A 383 -12.20 17.34 8.15
N LEU A 384 -13.15 18.19 8.53
CA LEU A 384 -14.52 17.77 8.82
C LEU A 384 -15.19 17.15 7.60
N LEU A 385 -15.12 17.80 6.43
CA LEU A 385 -15.63 17.26 5.17
C LEU A 385 -15.04 15.90 4.82
N GLY A 386 -13.71 15.75 4.93
CA GLY A 386 -13.04 14.48 4.65
C GLY A 386 -13.47 13.35 5.60
N PHE A 387 -13.62 13.63 6.89
CA PHE A 387 -14.07 12.62 7.86
C PHE A 387 -15.57 12.27 7.72
N LEU A 388 -16.42 13.24 7.41
CA LEU A 388 -17.83 12.96 7.11
C LEU A 388 -17.97 12.10 5.85
N ALA A 389 -17.19 12.39 4.79
CA ALA A 389 -17.16 11.57 3.58
C ALA A 389 -16.66 10.15 3.88
N LEU A 390 -15.62 9.99 4.70
CA LEU A 390 -15.11 8.69 5.13
C LEU A 390 -16.12 7.90 5.97
N ALA A 391 -16.83 8.55 6.88
CA ALA A 391 -17.84 7.92 7.72
C ALA A 391 -19.06 7.43 6.91
N GLY A 392 -19.27 7.96 5.70
CA GLY A 392 -20.44 7.67 4.88
C GLY A 392 -21.65 8.52 5.26
N PHE A 393 -21.42 9.80 5.60
CA PHE A 393 -22.51 10.72 5.88
C PHE A 393 -23.35 10.97 4.62
N PRO A 394 -24.69 10.98 4.70
CA PRO A 394 -25.56 11.14 3.54
C PRO A 394 -25.17 12.31 2.64
N PHE A 395 -25.35 12.14 1.34
CA PHE A 395 -25.06 13.10 0.25
C PHE A 395 -23.58 13.41 -0.02
N LEU A 396 -22.64 12.80 0.69
CA LEU A 396 -21.20 12.88 0.39
C LEU A 396 -20.73 11.70 -0.47
N SER A 397 -19.55 11.83 -1.09
CA SER A 397 -19.03 10.81 -2.02
C SER A 397 -18.92 9.40 -1.39
N GLY A 398 -18.53 9.34 -0.11
CA GLY A 398 -18.38 8.08 0.62
C GLY A 398 -19.70 7.35 0.85
N PHE A 399 -20.80 8.06 1.05
CA PHE A 399 -22.14 7.48 1.20
C PHE A 399 -22.55 6.67 -0.04
N TYR A 400 -22.44 7.28 -1.23
CA TYR A 400 -22.83 6.62 -2.47
C TYR A 400 -22.03 5.35 -2.77
N SER A 401 -20.78 5.27 -2.35
CA SER A 401 -19.95 4.09 -2.65
C SER A 401 -19.93 3.06 -1.54
N LYS A 402 -19.76 3.46 -0.27
CA LYS A 402 -19.61 2.54 0.86
C LYS A 402 -20.90 1.80 1.20
N ASP A 403 -22.03 2.52 1.21
CA ASP A 403 -23.32 1.91 1.54
C ASP A 403 -23.74 0.93 0.44
N LEU A 404 -23.52 1.25 -0.84
CA LEU A 404 -23.74 0.31 -1.93
C LEU A 404 -22.88 -0.96 -1.81
N ILE A 405 -21.62 -0.87 -1.37
CA ILE A 405 -20.78 -2.04 -1.11
C ILE A 405 -21.44 -2.96 -0.08
N LEU A 406 -21.99 -2.41 1.00
CA LEU A 406 -22.65 -3.18 2.04
C LEU A 406 -23.99 -3.75 1.57
N GLU A 407 -24.80 -2.98 0.86
CA GLU A 407 -26.05 -3.45 0.27
C GLU A 407 -25.82 -4.65 -0.66
N VAL A 408 -24.85 -4.54 -1.58
CA VAL A 408 -24.52 -5.62 -2.50
C VAL A 408 -23.97 -6.84 -1.77
N SER A 409 -23.14 -6.65 -0.73
CA SER A 409 -22.65 -7.79 0.05
C SER A 409 -23.74 -8.55 0.78
N PHE A 410 -24.83 -7.89 1.17
CA PHE A 410 -26.00 -8.53 1.75
C PHE A 410 -26.85 -9.28 0.70
N SER A 411 -27.04 -8.68 -0.49
CA SER A 411 -27.91 -9.24 -1.54
C SER A 411 -27.34 -10.51 -2.19
N LYS A 412 -26.03 -10.63 -2.27
CA LYS A 412 -25.36 -11.72 -3.02
C LYS A 412 -25.28 -13.06 -2.29
N HIS A 413 -26.05 -13.48 -1.44
CA HIS A 413 -26.18 -14.80 -0.77
C HIS A 413 -25.07 -15.85 -1.08
N LEU A 414 -23.83 -15.42 -1.39
CA LEU A 414 -22.68 -16.29 -1.60
C LEU A 414 -22.10 -16.76 -0.27
N LEU A 415 -21.33 -17.84 -0.30
CA LEU A 415 -20.66 -18.38 0.87
C LEU A 415 -19.76 -17.31 1.49
N GLY A 416 -20.08 -16.86 2.70
CA GLY A 416 -19.35 -15.82 3.42
C GLY A 416 -19.77 -14.38 3.14
N SER A 417 -20.68 -14.10 2.20
CA SER A 417 -21.13 -12.74 1.90
C SER A 417 -21.79 -12.07 3.11
N THR A 418 -22.63 -12.80 3.86
CA THR A 418 -23.24 -12.31 5.10
C THR A 418 -22.20 -12.02 6.19
N PHE A 419 -21.14 -12.83 6.28
CA PHE A 419 -20.03 -12.60 7.20
C PHE A 419 -19.31 -11.29 6.85
N SER A 420 -18.96 -11.07 5.59
CA SER A 420 -18.32 -9.84 5.13
C SER A 420 -19.21 -8.61 5.31
N TYR A 421 -20.55 -8.75 5.12
CA TYR A 421 -21.51 -7.70 5.42
C TYR A 421 -21.47 -7.26 6.89
N TRP A 422 -21.52 -8.21 7.83
CA TRP A 422 -21.49 -7.89 9.26
C TRP A 422 -20.15 -7.28 9.69
N LEU A 423 -19.04 -7.82 9.21
CA LEU A 423 -17.72 -7.21 9.48
C LEU A 423 -17.63 -5.79 8.90
N GLY A 424 -18.17 -5.60 7.68
CA GLY A 424 -18.23 -4.30 7.04
C GLY A 424 -19.12 -3.30 7.79
N SER A 425 -20.32 -3.69 8.21
CA SER A 425 -21.24 -2.82 8.93
C SER A 425 -20.71 -2.41 10.31
N ILE A 426 -20.13 -3.35 11.06
CA ILE A 426 -19.46 -3.05 12.35
C ILE A 426 -18.27 -2.11 12.12
N SER A 427 -17.45 -2.38 11.11
CA SER A 427 -16.31 -1.50 10.81
C SER A 427 -16.77 -0.11 10.35
N ALA A 428 -17.97 0.05 9.75
CA ALA A 428 -18.54 1.36 9.47
C ALA A 428 -18.83 2.17 10.74
N GLY A 429 -19.36 1.53 11.79
CA GLY A 429 -19.50 2.18 13.10
C GLY A 429 -18.17 2.58 13.73
N LEU A 430 -17.16 1.68 13.65
CA LEU A 430 -15.82 1.97 14.15
C LEU A 430 -15.13 3.09 13.35
N THR A 431 -15.36 3.18 12.03
CA THR A 431 -14.83 4.29 11.21
C THR A 431 -15.38 5.64 11.65
N ALA A 432 -16.66 5.71 11.93
CA ALA A 432 -17.29 6.91 12.46
C ALA A 432 -16.74 7.28 13.85
N PHE A 433 -16.56 6.28 14.71
CA PHE A 433 -16.00 6.48 16.05
C PHE A 433 -14.60 7.11 16.02
N TYR A 434 -13.62 6.51 15.34
CA TYR A 434 -12.27 7.04 15.34
C TYR A 434 -12.15 8.37 14.60
N SER A 435 -12.95 8.62 13.55
CA SER A 435 -12.95 9.88 12.82
C SER A 435 -13.40 11.04 13.71
N PHE A 436 -14.46 10.86 14.49
CA PHE A 436 -14.93 11.86 15.43
C PHE A 436 -14.04 11.99 16.68
N ARG A 437 -13.37 10.90 17.09
CA ARG A 437 -12.32 10.97 18.11
C ARG A 437 -11.18 11.91 17.67
N VAL A 438 -10.71 11.80 16.43
CA VAL A 438 -9.67 12.72 15.91
C VAL A 438 -10.17 14.16 15.89
N LEU A 439 -11.38 14.43 15.36
CA LEU A 439 -11.97 15.76 15.33
C LEU A 439 -12.13 16.35 16.74
N TYR A 440 -12.53 15.53 17.69
CA TYR A 440 -12.70 15.94 19.08
C TYR A 440 -11.38 16.43 19.68
N TYR A 441 -10.33 15.61 19.66
CA TYR A 441 -9.04 15.96 20.26
C TYR A 441 -8.32 17.09 19.53
N THR A 442 -8.43 17.18 18.21
CA THR A 442 -7.75 18.25 17.46
C THR A 442 -8.45 19.60 17.59
N PHE A 443 -9.78 19.62 17.56
CA PHE A 443 -10.53 20.86 17.36
C PHE A 443 -11.46 21.24 18.52
N TRP A 444 -12.05 20.28 19.24
CA TRP A 444 -13.11 20.56 20.23
C TRP A 444 -12.63 20.46 21.67
N ALA A 445 -11.69 19.57 21.97
CA ALA A 445 -11.13 19.40 23.31
C ALA A 445 -10.43 20.67 23.81
N GLU A 446 -10.18 20.74 25.10
CA GLU A 446 -9.39 21.84 25.68
C GLU A 446 -7.93 21.82 25.20
N THR A 447 -7.32 22.98 25.09
CA THR A 447 -5.95 23.12 24.58
C THR A 447 -4.93 22.50 25.54
N ASN A 448 -4.19 21.51 25.06
CA ASN A 448 -3.04 20.91 25.75
C ASN A 448 -1.71 21.33 25.11
N LEU A 449 -1.74 22.31 24.18
CA LEU A 449 -0.56 22.80 23.50
C LEU A 449 0.38 23.54 24.45
N PHE A 450 1.68 23.33 24.26
CA PHE A 450 2.68 24.19 24.89
C PHE A 450 2.47 25.65 24.46
N LYS A 451 2.60 26.58 25.39
CA LYS A 451 2.36 28.01 25.18
C LYS A 451 3.15 28.57 23.99
N TYR A 452 4.36 28.11 23.79
CA TYR A 452 5.21 28.48 22.65
C TYR A 452 4.59 28.12 21.29
N TYR A 453 4.04 26.93 21.15
CA TYR A 453 3.38 26.51 19.90
C TYR A 453 2.08 27.28 19.66
N ALA A 454 1.31 27.51 20.72
CA ALA A 454 0.04 28.23 20.62
C ALA A 454 0.19 29.68 20.11
N GLN A 455 1.32 30.31 20.39
CA GLN A 455 1.62 31.69 19.93
C GLN A 455 2.01 31.77 18.46
N ASN A 456 2.52 30.67 17.88
CA ASN A 456 3.06 30.63 16.51
C ASN A 456 2.10 30.00 15.49
N ILE A 457 0.86 29.69 15.90
CA ILE A 457 -0.13 29.10 14.99
C ILE A 457 -0.49 30.10 13.90
N HIS A 458 -0.36 29.68 12.64
CA HIS A 458 -0.73 30.46 11.47
C HIS A 458 -1.59 29.64 10.51
N GLU A 459 -2.45 30.30 9.76
CA GLU A 459 -3.22 29.64 8.72
C GLU A 459 -2.35 29.31 7.49
N LEU A 460 -2.91 28.52 6.61
CA LEU A 460 -2.25 27.94 5.45
C LEU A 460 -1.82 28.99 4.41
N PRO A 461 -0.68 28.80 3.76
CA PRO A 461 -0.34 29.52 2.54
C PRO A 461 -1.32 29.18 1.40
N LYS A 462 -1.55 30.13 0.50
CA LYS A 462 -2.53 30.01 -0.62
C LYS A 462 -2.37 28.74 -1.47
N ASN A 463 -1.13 28.30 -1.72
CA ASN A 463 -0.85 27.11 -2.51
C ASN A 463 -1.38 25.82 -1.84
N MET A 464 -1.24 25.73 -0.52
CA MET A 464 -1.77 24.59 0.23
C MET A 464 -3.30 24.63 0.27
N ALA A 465 -3.90 25.81 0.47
CA ALA A 465 -5.35 26.00 0.48
C ALA A 465 -5.98 25.61 -0.88
N PHE A 466 -5.37 25.99 -1.99
CA PHE A 466 -5.85 25.62 -3.32
C PHE A 466 -5.94 24.11 -3.52
N ALA A 467 -4.91 23.36 -3.12
CA ALA A 467 -4.92 21.91 -3.21
C ALA A 467 -6.07 21.27 -2.40
N LEU A 468 -6.32 21.78 -1.19
CA LEU A 468 -7.42 21.31 -0.35
C LEU A 468 -8.79 21.60 -0.97
N ILE A 469 -8.97 22.76 -1.59
CA ILE A 469 -10.22 23.12 -2.29
C ILE A 469 -10.51 22.15 -3.43
N VAL A 470 -9.52 21.87 -4.29
CA VAL A 470 -9.69 20.93 -5.41
C VAL A 470 -10.12 19.54 -4.92
N LEU A 471 -9.45 19.03 -3.86
CA LEU A 471 -9.79 17.72 -3.32
C LEU A 471 -11.13 17.70 -2.57
N SER A 472 -11.52 18.83 -1.94
CA SER A 472 -12.82 18.93 -1.27
C SER A 472 -13.97 18.91 -2.27
N MET A 473 -13.82 19.56 -3.44
CA MET A 473 -14.81 19.47 -4.52
C MET A 473 -14.97 18.03 -5.02
N GLY A 474 -13.86 17.30 -5.19
CA GLY A 474 -13.93 15.87 -5.51
C GLY A 474 -14.66 15.07 -4.42
N SER A 475 -14.36 15.29 -3.14
CA SER A 475 -14.99 14.58 -2.03
C SER A 475 -16.49 14.88 -1.84
N LEU A 476 -16.97 16.03 -2.32
CA LEU A 476 -18.38 16.39 -2.30
C LEU A 476 -19.15 15.80 -3.48
N PHE A 477 -18.65 15.99 -4.70
CA PHE A 477 -19.43 15.80 -5.92
C PHE A 477 -19.14 14.50 -6.68
N SER A 478 -17.94 13.89 -6.57
CA SER A 478 -17.57 12.72 -7.37
C SER A 478 -18.51 11.54 -7.18
N GLY A 479 -18.99 11.30 -5.96
CA GLY A 479 -19.91 10.20 -5.67
C GLY A 479 -21.23 10.32 -6.39
N TYR A 480 -21.81 11.53 -6.44
CA TYR A 480 -23.08 11.77 -7.13
C TYR A 480 -22.91 11.72 -8.65
N ILE A 481 -21.90 12.39 -9.20
CA ILE A 481 -21.69 12.49 -10.65
C ILE A 481 -21.35 11.13 -11.27
N LEU A 482 -20.52 10.32 -10.60
CA LEU A 482 -20.02 9.06 -11.16
C LEU A 482 -20.88 7.84 -10.85
N LYS A 483 -21.86 7.94 -9.93
CA LYS A 483 -22.67 6.80 -9.51
C LYS A 483 -23.36 6.11 -10.69
N ASP A 484 -24.08 6.89 -11.49
CA ASP A 484 -24.90 6.33 -12.58
C ASP A 484 -24.04 5.79 -13.73
N ALA A 485 -22.88 6.41 -13.98
CA ALA A 485 -21.92 5.94 -14.98
C ALA A 485 -21.23 4.64 -14.55
N PHE A 486 -20.74 4.56 -13.31
CA PHE A 486 -19.91 3.43 -12.87
C PHE A 486 -20.72 2.22 -12.41
N VAL A 487 -21.87 2.45 -11.78
CA VAL A 487 -22.67 1.41 -11.10
C VAL A 487 -24.13 1.40 -11.56
N GLY A 488 -24.54 2.38 -12.34
CA GLY A 488 -25.93 2.51 -12.82
C GLY A 488 -26.41 1.24 -13.54
N ILE A 489 -27.67 0.86 -13.30
CA ILE A 489 -28.30 -0.30 -13.94
C ILE A 489 -28.34 -0.09 -15.45
N GLY A 490 -27.80 -1.06 -16.21
CA GLY A 490 -27.75 -0.99 -17.66
C GLY A 490 -26.69 -0.01 -18.22
N SER A 491 -25.80 0.54 -17.39
CA SER A 491 -24.69 1.35 -17.89
C SER A 491 -23.70 0.48 -18.65
N THR A 492 -23.35 0.90 -19.86
CA THR A 492 -22.32 0.26 -20.69
C THR A 492 -20.95 0.94 -20.54
N PHE A 493 -20.78 1.75 -19.50
CA PHE A 493 -19.59 2.57 -19.27
C PHE A 493 -18.28 1.76 -19.30
N TRP A 494 -18.25 0.60 -18.66
CA TRP A 494 -17.05 -0.23 -18.59
C TRP A 494 -16.75 -1.00 -19.85
N GLY A 495 -17.75 -1.22 -20.73
CA GLY A 495 -17.59 -2.01 -21.96
C GLY A 495 -16.91 -3.37 -21.68
N ASN A 496 -15.83 -3.63 -22.40
CA ASN A 496 -15.04 -4.87 -22.24
C ASN A 496 -13.87 -4.73 -21.25
N SER A 497 -13.71 -3.60 -20.56
CA SER A 497 -12.57 -3.38 -19.65
C SER A 497 -12.67 -4.16 -18.34
N ILE A 498 -13.88 -4.48 -17.91
CA ILE A 498 -14.17 -5.29 -16.72
C ILE A 498 -15.03 -6.48 -17.15
N TYR A 499 -14.55 -7.68 -16.84
CA TYR A 499 -15.25 -8.91 -17.15
C TYR A 499 -16.02 -9.42 -15.93
N LYS A 500 -17.24 -9.93 -16.18
CA LYS A 500 -18.12 -10.48 -15.16
C LYS A 500 -18.90 -11.63 -15.76
N LEU A 501 -18.97 -12.77 -15.07
CA LEU A 501 -19.84 -13.87 -15.49
C LEU A 501 -21.31 -13.49 -15.29
N GLU A 502 -22.16 -13.80 -16.27
CA GLU A 502 -23.61 -13.52 -16.20
C GLU A 502 -24.29 -14.17 -14.99
N LEU A 503 -23.82 -15.33 -14.56
CA LEU A 503 -24.31 -16.05 -13.37
C LEU A 503 -24.17 -15.24 -12.08
N PHE A 504 -23.22 -14.31 -12.00
CA PHE A 504 -22.99 -13.43 -10.85
C PHE A 504 -23.50 -12.00 -11.09
N SER A 505 -24.10 -11.74 -12.24
CA SER A 505 -24.63 -10.43 -12.63
C SER A 505 -25.98 -10.05 -12.00
N ILE A 506 -26.40 -10.71 -10.92
CA ILE A 506 -27.62 -10.38 -10.16
C ILE A 506 -27.43 -9.03 -9.44
N GLY A 507 -27.13 -8.00 -10.24
CA GLY A 507 -26.89 -6.64 -9.77
C GLY A 507 -28.17 -5.83 -9.57
N LEU A 508 -29.36 -6.43 -9.77
CA LEU A 508 -30.63 -5.74 -9.56
C LEU A 508 -31.17 -5.92 -8.13
N ASP A 509 -30.80 -7.00 -7.45
CA ASP A 509 -31.39 -7.39 -6.17
C ASP A 509 -31.04 -6.40 -5.03
N PHE A 510 -29.95 -5.64 -5.14
CA PHE A 510 -29.58 -4.67 -4.11
C PHE A 510 -30.54 -3.48 -4.03
N GLU A 511 -31.24 -3.12 -5.10
CA GLU A 511 -32.25 -2.05 -5.05
C GLU A 511 -33.53 -2.47 -4.31
N PHE A 512 -33.85 -3.75 -4.32
CA PHE A 512 -35.04 -4.30 -3.69
C PHE A 512 -34.85 -4.77 -2.24
N ILE A 513 -33.68 -4.51 -1.64
CA ILE A 513 -33.44 -4.83 -0.23
C ILE A 513 -34.36 -4.00 0.67
N SER A 514 -34.81 -4.61 1.78
CA SER A 514 -35.64 -3.94 2.77
C SER A 514 -34.98 -2.68 3.35
N LEU A 515 -35.74 -1.62 3.54
CA LEU A 515 -35.29 -0.36 4.10
C LEU A 515 -34.57 -0.54 5.46
N GLY A 516 -35.00 -1.54 6.25
CA GLY A 516 -34.32 -1.84 7.53
C GLY A 516 -32.85 -2.20 7.34
N VAL A 517 -32.52 -3.05 6.38
CA VAL A 517 -31.15 -3.48 6.07
C VAL A 517 -30.33 -2.33 5.48
N LYS A 518 -30.93 -1.53 4.57
CA LYS A 518 -30.29 -0.34 4.00
C LYS A 518 -29.86 0.68 5.07
N ASN A 519 -30.63 0.80 6.14
CA ASN A 519 -30.35 1.77 7.21
C ASN A 519 -29.36 1.26 8.27
N ILE A 520 -29.02 -0.04 8.32
CA ILE A 520 -28.08 -0.59 9.32
C ILE A 520 -26.72 0.12 9.30
N PRO A 521 -26.04 0.31 8.17
CA PRO A 521 -24.75 1.00 8.14
C PRO A 521 -24.84 2.44 8.67
N LEU A 522 -25.91 3.14 8.31
CA LEU A 522 -26.16 4.50 8.77
C LEU A 522 -26.42 4.56 10.29
N ILE A 523 -27.18 3.62 10.83
CA ILE A 523 -27.41 3.52 12.28
C ILE A 523 -26.10 3.25 13.02
N PHE A 524 -25.28 2.32 12.52
CA PHE A 524 -23.96 2.05 13.12
C PHE A 524 -23.03 3.27 13.04
N SER A 525 -22.99 3.99 11.93
CA SER A 525 -22.16 5.18 11.80
C SER A 525 -22.60 6.30 12.73
N LEU A 526 -23.91 6.57 12.84
CA LEU A 526 -24.44 7.56 13.77
C LEU A 526 -24.22 7.17 15.24
N SER A 527 -24.42 5.89 15.59
CA SER A 527 -24.12 5.42 16.95
C SER A 527 -22.63 5.53 17.28
N GLY A 528 -21.75 5.25 16.32
CA GLY A 528 -20.30 5.44 16.47
C GLY A 528 -19.91 6.89 16.77
N ILE A 529 -20.50 7.85 16.06
CA ILE A 529 -20.31 9.30 16.31
C ILE A 529 -20.75 9.66 17.73
N PHE A 530 -21.96 9.24 18.11
CA PHE A 530 -22.54 9.56 19.39
C PHE A 530 -21.71 8.99 20.56
N ILE A 531 -21.31 7.72 20.45
CA ILE A 531 -20.45 7.06 21.43
C ILE A 531 -19.10 7.78 21.53
N ALA A 532 -18.49 8.20 20.41
CA ALA A 532 -17.22 8.92 20.41
C ALA A 532 -17.32 10.24 21.18
N ILE A 533 -18.37 11.01 20.94
CA ILE A 533 -18.55 12.31 21.60
C ILE A 533 -18.79 12.13 23.12
N ILE A 534 -19.65 11.19 23.50
CA ILE A 534 -19.95 10.95 24.93
C ILE A 534 -18.70 10.45 25.68
N LEU A 535 -18.03 9.44 25.16
CA LEU A 535 -16.84 8.87 25.82
C LEU A 535 -15.73 9.90 25.99
N ASN A 536 -15.45 10.71 24.96
CA ASN A 536 -14.40 11.71 25.05
C ASN A 536 -14.77 12.84 26.02
N ASN A 537 -16.03 13.29 26.04
CA ASN A 537 -16.50 14.26 27.03
C ASN A 537 -16.42 13.72 28.46
N LEU A 538 -16.80 12.49 28.70
CA LEU A 538 -16.69 11.85 30.02
C LEU A 538 -15.21 11.74 30.45
N LEU A 539 -14.31 11.36 29.54
CA LEU A 539 -12.88 11.26 29.86
C LEU A 539 -12.28 12.62 30.22
N ASP A 540 -12.64 13.68 29.51
CA ASP A 540 -12.18 15.03 29.84
C ASP A 540 -12.79 15.55 31.16
N PHE A 541 -14.03 15.21 31.45
CA PHE A 541 -14.65 15.48 32.72
C PHE A 541 -13.92 14.78 33.88
N TYR A 542 -13.58 13.50 33.75
CA TYR A 542 -12.78 12.76 34.76
C TYR A 542 -11.38 13.34 34.92
N LYS A 543 -10.74 13.84 33.88
CA LYS A 543 -9.44 14.53 33.97
C LYS A 543 -9.54 15.83 34.75
N SER A 544 -10.60 16.62 34.58
CA SER A 544 -10.79 17.88 35.30
C SER A 544 -11.00 17.72 36.81
N PHE A 545 -11.57 16.58 37.25
CA PHE A 545 -11.73 16.28 38.68
C PHE A 545 -10.44 15.77 39.35
N ASN A 546 -9.51 15.17 38.60
CA ASN A 546 -8.29 14.57 39.13
C ASN A 546 -7.04 15.46 38.94
N THR A 547 -7.20 16.78 38.91
CA THR A 547 -6.09 17.72 38.83
C THR A 547 -5.30 17.81 40.13
N THR A 548 -4.52 16.76 40.43
CA THR A 548 -3.31 16.90 41.23
C THR A 548 -2.12 17.11 40.29
N PRO A 549 -1.21 18.07 40.64
CA PRO A 549 -0.15 18.51 39.72
C PRO A 549 1.02 17.52 39.62
N ASN A 550 0.77 16.30 39.24
CA ASN A 550 1.81 15.31 38.98
C ASN A 550 1.87 15.00 37.49
N TYR A 551 2.93 15.47 36.84
CA TYR A 551 3.30 15.31 35.45
C TYR A 551 3.39 13.83 34.94
N GLN A 552 3.01 12.86 35.72
CA GLN A 552 3.17 11.43 35.42
C GLN A 552 1.89 10.70 34.99
N LYS A 553 0.72 11.36 34.86
CA LYS A 553 -0.53 10.69 34.47
C LYS A 553 -1.12 11.21 33.16
N LEU A 554 -0.41 11.01 32.06
CA LEU A 554 -0.97 11.00 30.71
C LEU A 554 -1.70 9.67 30.37
N SER A 555 -1.81 8.75 31.31
CA SER A 555 -2.61 7.53 31.14
C SER A 555 -4.08 7.86 31.40
N VAL A 556 -4.88 7.84 30.34
CA VAL A 556 -6.33 7.81 30.47
C VAL A 556 -6.70 6.57 31.27
N ASN A 557 -7.23 6.74 32.50
CA ASN A 557 -7.71 5.63 33.30
C ASN A 557 -9.02 5.11 32.68
N TYR A 558 -8.90 4.19 31.72
CA TYR A 558 -10.04 3.40 31.25
C TYR A 558 -10.53 2.45 32.36
N PRO A 559 -11.82 2.08 32.37
CA PRO A 559 -12.31 1.05 33.27
C PRO A 559 -11.43 -0.20 33.20
N GLN A 560 -11.09 -0.78 34.35
CA GLN A 560 -10.16 -1.93 34.44
C GLN A 560 -10.56 -3.11 33.54
N SER A 561 -11.85 -3.28 33.26
CA SER A 561 -12.38 -4.32 32.36
C SER A 561 -12.04 -4.10 30.88
N LEU A 562 -11.88 -2.85 30.43
CA LEU A 562 -11.58 -2.51 29.05
C LEU A 562 -10.08 -2.38 28.77
N THR A 563 -9.27 -2.23 29.79
CA THR A 563 -7.82 -2.04 29.64
C THR A 563 -7.12 -3.15 28.84
N PRO A 564 -7.38 -4.46 29.02
CA PRO A 564 -6.70 -5.50 28.25
C PRO A 564 -7.04 -5.48 26.76
N ILE A 565 -8.30 -5.16 26.41
CA ILE A 565 -8.76 -5.08 25.02
C ILE A 565 -8.12 -3.88 24.32
N LEU A 566 -8.14 -2.72 24.95
CA LEU A 566 -7.52 -1.52 24.42
C LEU A 566 -5.99 -1.67 24.32
N TRP A 567 -5.37 -2.35 25.29
CA TRP A 567 -3.96 -2.68 25.27
C TRP A 567 -3.60 -3.58 24.07
N PHE A 568 -4.44 -4.58 23.78
CA PHE A 568 -4.29 -5.45 22.61
C PHE A 568 -4.39 -4.66 21.30
N PHE A 569 -5.34 -3.73 21.18
CA PHE A 569 -5.47 -2.88 20.00
C PHE A 569 -4.31 -1.87 19.88
N PHE A 570 -3.88 -1.29 20.99
CA PHE A 570 -2.74 -0.37 21.02
C PHE A 570 -1.45 -1.04 20.53
N HIS A 571 -1.22 -2.31 20.87
CA HIS A 571 -0.11 -3.11 20.38
C HIS A 571 -0.35 -3.73 19.00
N LYS A 572 -1.33 -3.23 18.24
CA LYS A 572 -1.61 -3.61 16.84
C LYS A 572 -1.82 -5.13 16.68
N TRP A 573 -2.56 -5.77 17.59
CA TRP A 573 -2.78 -7.23 17.64
C TRP A 573 -1.49 -8.03 17.71
N TYR A 574 -0.41 -7.44 18.19
CA TYR A 574 0.93 -8.04 18.32
C TYR A 574 1.56 -8.56 17.01
N PHE A 575 1.09 -8.16 15.83
CA PHE A 575 1.69 -8.59 14.55
C PHE A 575 3.16 -8.22 14.43
N ASP A 576 3.54 -7.01 14.81
CA ASP A 576 4.94 -6.56 14.80
C ASP A 576 5.81 -7.42 15.75
N TYR A 577 5.26 -7.81 16.91
CA TYR A 577 5.96 -8.68 17.86
C TYR A 577 6.17 -10.08 17.26
N VAL A 578 5.13 -10.68 16.66
CA VAL A 578 5.21 -12.00 16.03
C VAL A 578 6.24 -11.98 14.89
N TYR A 579 6.21 -10.97 14.02
CA TYR A 579 7.14 -10.91 12.90
C TYR A 579 8.57 -10.65 13.29
N ASN A 580 8.82 -9.77 14.26
CA ASN A 580 10.17 -9.45 14.67
C ASN A 580 10.78 -10.54 15.58
N TYR A 581 10.01 -11.07 16.55
CA TYR A 581 10.52 -12.00 17.54
C TYR A 581 10.47 -13.46 17.06
N TYR A 582 9.29 -13.93 16.61
CA TYR A 582 9.15 -15.34 16.23
C TYR A 582 9.67 -15.65 14.81
N LEU A 583 9.54 -14.74 13.86
CA LEU A 583 10.05 -14.98 12.51
C LEU A 583 11.45 -14.41 12.32
N GLY A 584 11.64 -13.09 12.47
CA GLY A 584 12.89 -12.43 12.16
C GLY A 584 14.04 -12.90 13.06
N TYR A 585 13.87 -12.83 14.37
CA TYR A 585 14.93 -13.21 15.30
C TYR A 585 15.26 -14.71 15.23
N THR A 586 14.27 -15.58 15.14
CA THR A 586 14.52 -17.04 15.06
C THR A 586 15.24 -17.41 13.77
N ILE A 587 14.83 -16.85 12.63
CA ILE A 587 15.50 -17.10 11.33
C ILE A 587 16.96 -16.59 11.37
N LEU A 588 17.18 -15.37 11.86
CA LEU A 588 18.52 -14.79 11.96
C LEU A 588 19.40 -15.58 12.94
N ASN A 589 18.86 -15.95 14.08
CA ASN A 589 19.60 -16.75 15.06
C ASN A 589 19.92 -18.15 14.53
N TYR A 590 18.98 -18.81 13.87
CA TYR A 590 19.21 -20.09 13.21
C TYR A 590 20.25 -19.99 12.10
N SER A 591 20.16 -18.95 11.27
CA SER A 591 21.13 -18.67 10.21
C SER A 591 22.54 -18.48 10.80
N TYR A 592 22.67 -17.72 11.88
CA TYR A 592 23.94 -17.48 12.53
C TYR A 592 24.51 -18.76 13.20
N GLN A 593 23.69 -19.50 13.92
CA GLN A 593 24.16 -20.69 14.66
C GLN A 593 24.44 -21.87 13.71
N CYS A 594 23.50 -22.16 12.80
CA CYS A 594 23.57 -23.32 11.95
C CYS A 594 24.42 -23.08 10.68
N PHE A 595 24.09 -22.04 9.90
CA PHE A 595 24.78 -21.82 8.62
C PHE A 595 26.17 -21.19 8.83
N TYR A 596 26.25 -20.10 9.60
CA TYR A 596 27.54 -19.41 9.75
C TYR A 596 28.50 -20.16 10.67
N LYS A 597 28.10 -20.46 11.94
CA LYS A 597 29.05 -21.09 12.86
C LYS A 597 29.32 -22.56 12.57
N LEU A 598 28.29 -23.35 12.26
CA LEU A 598 28.43 -24.79 12.13
C LEU A 598 28.84 -25.18 10.69
N LEU A 599 28.20 -24.64 9.65
CA LEU A 599 28.50 -25.00 8.27
C LEU A 599 29.72 -24.21 7.74
N ASP A 600 29.66 -22.88 7.72
CA ASP A 600 30.74 -22.10 7.09
C ASP A 600 32.05 -22.21 7.89
N LYS A 601 32.07 -21.72 9.12
CA LYS A 601 33.28 -21.74 9.95
C LYS A 601 33.62 -23.12 10.50
N GLY A 602 32.65 -23.94 10.82
CA GLY A 602 32.87 -25.25 11.37
C GLY A 602 33.29 -26.25 10.29
N PHE A 603 32.40 -26.54 9.35
CA PHE A 603 32.60 -27.62 8.38
C PHE A 603 33.42 -27.17 7.17
N ILE A 604 33.03 -26.10 6.46
CA ILE A 604 33.65 -25.69 5.20
C ILE A 604 35.06 -25.14 5.42
N GLU A 605 35.25 -24.25 6.39
CA GLU A 605 36.58 -23.71 6.67
C GLU A 605 37.54 -24.72 7.30
N ILE A 606 37.08 -25.58 8.21
CA ILE A 606 37.93 -26.56 8.90
C ILE A 606 38.31 -27.73 7.99
N LEU A 607 37.37 -28.27 7.21
CA LEU A 607 37.68 -29.33 6.23
C LEU A 607 38.25 -28.82 4.91
N GLY A 608 38.03 -27.53 4.61
CA GLY A 608 38.52 -26.86 3.40
C GLY A 608 39.82 -26.08 3.59
N PRO A 609 39.90 -24.84 3.07
CA PRO A 609 41.16 -24.14 2.89
C PRO A 609 41.93 -23.92 4.18
N HIS A 610 41.29 -23.53 5.25
CA HIS A 610 41.94 -23.14 6.51
C HIS A 610 42.44 -24.39 7.30
N GLY A 611 41.59 -25.39 7.43
CA GLY A 611 41.95 -26.59 8.16
C GLY A 611 42.98 -27.44 7.43
N LEU A 612 42.85 -27.61 6.11
CA LEU A 612 43.86 -28.32 5.31
C LEU A 612 45.23 -27.63 5.36
N SER A 613 45.27 -26.30 5.20
CA SER A 613 46.51 -25.53 5.30
C SER A 613 47.16 -25.67 6.68
N LYS A 614 46.34 -25.65 7.75
CA LYS A 614 46.83 -25.84 9.13
C LYS A 614 47.36 -27.25 9.34
N VAL A 615 46.65 -28.27 8.86
CA VAL A 615 47.11 -29.66 8.97
C VAL A 615 48.39 -29.89 8.19
N CYS A 616 48.50 -29.34 6.95
CA CYS A 616 49.75 -29.37 6.18
C CYS A 616 50.89 -28.68 6.90
N TYR A 617 50.64 -27.50 7.50
CA TYR A 617 51.63 -26.77 8.28
C TYR A 617 52.05 -27.58 9.52
N ASP A 618 51.14 -28.07 10.31
CA ASP A 618 51.42 -28.86 11.52
C ASP A 618 52.19 -30.18 11.19
N LEU A 619 51.80 -30.81 10.09
CA LEU A 619 52.56 -32.01 9.59
C LEU A 619 53.98 -31.61 9.14
N SER A 620 54.13 -30.49 8.42
CA SER A 620 55.48 -30.05 7.98
C SER A 620 56.36 -29.71 9.17
N VAL A 621 55.83 -29.10 10.23
CA VAL A 621 56.59 -28.82 11.48
C VAL A 621 56.96 -30.10 12.19
N ARG A 622 56.07 -31.09 12.27
CA ARG A 622 56.36 -32.42 12.89
C ARG A 622 57.42 -33.18 12.10
N VAL A 623 57.30 -33.18 10.76
CA VAL A 623 58.27 -33.88 9.92
C VAL A 623 59.64 -33.17 9.99
N SER A 624 59.67 -31.83 9.96
CA SER A 624 60.92 -31.08 10.09
C SER A 624 61.58 -31.26 11.48
N SER A 625 60.76 -31.31 12.57
CA SER A 625 61.27 -31.55 13.92
C SER A 625 61.77 -32.99 14.17
N SER A 626 61.34 -33.96 13.34
CA SER A 626 61.89 -35.32 13.37
C SER A 626 63.28 -35.47 12.75
N GLN A 627 63.74 -34.42 11.99
CA GLN A 627 65.07 -34.33 11.47
C GLN A 627 66.06 -33.86 12.54
N ILE A 628 66.63 -34.79 13.28
CA ILE A 628 67.58 -34.56 14.38
C ILE A 628 69.03 -34.53 13.83
N GLY A 629 69.36 -33.96 12.73
CA GLY A 629 70.73 -33.76 12.24
C GLY A 629 71.69 -34.99 12.29
N ILE A 630 71.25 -36.14 12.72
CA ILE A 630 72.00 -37.41 12.83
C ILE A 630 71.92 -38.14 11.50
N ILE A 631 73.05 -38.46 10.90
CA ILE A 631 73.15 -39.06 9.57
C ILE A 631 72.33 -40.37 9.44
N TYR A 632 72.30 -41.19 10.47
CA TYR A 632 71.53 -42.42 10.49
C TYR A 632 70.02 -42.21 10.41
N HIS A 633 69.49 -41.16 10.99
CA HIS A 633 68.09 -40.81 10.87
C HIS A 633 67.72 -40.33 9.46
N LEU A 634 68.55 -39.54 8.82
CA LEU A 634 68.37 -39.11 7.44
C LEU A 634 68.43 -40.30 6.46
N ALA A 635 69.36 -41.26 6.66
CA ALA A 635 69.41 -42.47 5.86
C ALA A 635 68.18 -43.36 6.01
N CYS A 636 67.65 -43.50 7.27
CA CYS A 636 66.43 -44.22 7.52
C CYS A 636 65.22 -43.58 6.84
N PHE A 637 65.04 -42.23 6.87
CA PHE A 637 63.96 -41.55 6.19
C PHE A 637 64.05 -41.69 4.65
N LEU A 638 65.23 -41.61 4.08
CA LEU A 638 65.44 -41.88 2.65
C LEU A 638 65.05 -43.30 2.25
N PHE A 639 65.41 -44.26 3.08
CA PHE A 639 65.06 -45.68 2.85
C PHE A 639 63.56 -45.94 2.93
N LEU A 640 62.90 -45.35 3.97
CA LEU A 640 61.43 -45.43 4.10
C LEU A 640 60.71 -44.75 2.93
N GLY A 641 61.21 -43.59 2.46
CA GLY A 641 60.69 -42.88 1.29
C GLY A 641 60.78 -43.72 0.00
N LEU A 642 61.92 -44.43 -0.18
CA LEU A 642 62.10 -45.33 -1.32
C LEU A 642 61.15 -46.56 -1.23
N ILE A 643 60.97 -47.13 -0.06
CA ILE A 643 60.01 -48.23 0.15
C ILE A 643 58.59 -47.75 -0.16
N PHE A 644 58.20 -46.56 0.32
CA PHE A 644 56.87 -46.01 0.05
C PHE A 644 56.66 -45.70 -1.45
N LEU A 645 57.63 -45.15 -2.13
CA LEU A 645 57.59 -44.94 -3.59
C LEU A 645 57.49 -46.26 -4.35
N SER A 646 58.25 -47.30 -3.96
CA SER A 646 58.16 -48.64 -4.58
C SER A 646 56.76 -49.27 -4.36
N LEU A 647 56.19 -49.11 -3.18
CA LEU A 647 54.79 -49.59 -2.88
C LEU A 647 53.75 -48.84 -3.72
N VAL A 648 53.86 -47.53 -3.88
CA VAL A 648 52.93 -46.74 -4.71
C VAL A 648 53.08 -47.18 -6.16
N VAL A 649 54.29 -47.37 -6.70
CA VAL A 649 54.52 -47.85 -8.06
C VAL A 649 54.02 -49.28 -8.29
N PHE A 650 53.99 -50.13 -7.22
CA PHE A 650 53.43 -51.49 -7.32
C PHE A 650 51.90 -51.51 -7.24
N ILE A 651 51.25 -50.51 -6.66
CA ILE A 651 49.79 -50.42 -6.53
C ILE A 651 49.14 -49.71 -7.74
N PHE A 652 49.85 -48.84 -8.42
CA PHE A 652 49.44 -48.18 -9.67
C PHE A 652 50.21 -48.77 -10.87
#